data_743fbaf7489c4a901778f53faebe42df
#
_entry.id   743fbaf7489c4a901778f53faebe42df
#
_cell.length_a   1.000
_cell.length_b   1.000
_cell.length_c   1.000
_cell.angle_alpha   90.00
_cell.angle_beta   90.00
_cell.angle_gamma   90.00
#
_symmetry.space_group_name_H-M   'P 1'
#
loop_
_entity.id
_entity.type
_entity.pdbx_description
1 polymer ?
#
loop_
_entity_poly.entity_id
_entity_poly.type
_entity_poly.pdbx_seq_one_letter_code
_entity_poly.pdbx_strand_id
1 'polypeptide(L)'
;MKKLYFILAILFSQLAVGQNQAPVAVNDTLIIYHEDSIYKAAFEIMNNDFDPNGDTLAFDTISYNGTNQVSFIEITVSYSRFSRIIFKANPGFVGWDSIQYIIRDVATPTLYDTAMFYIFVAQKSSDFLDLNNIKALIDVDVLFYDNKNYVNGFEVPKGNGKGTIFAANPWVAGKHNNTVYSSARTFGGQVTPMDVTWRSGGPISNSYEGFDFHLKWDRVWKVTNIDLQYHISNWFYPNYQPPQVFLDWPAHGDTTNGQAFNLAPFVDKNNDGIYNPYDGDYPQFKGQQAIYFIRNDYQQQNTPNRMDIETHGMAYVYDCPSDSAINHTVFLDLTIYNRSNKTYDSTYVGLWGDFDLGNSDDDVMACDVDRSTFYVYNADSIDQNNGSVVGYGAYPPYQGVTFLKGAKQDDDGIDNAFGIAPYETINGIGFGDGITDNEHWGMEHFLPFASYGSTYTGFPINNQDYFHYLSGKWRDSTLFVFGGNGHISGGGTNPTKYLFPNGSDAYFYGTGGVVVPNVWSGSYNFGDAKGIGSTGPFTFAPQQSVELTMAFVFGIDYTTQGNLAGLPIMQERVDSIRSYFLNDFQSVCGGTLINSIKDETGVKQKQLTIYPNPFNNQFTVAYETENQSAYLAIYNLMGVKVAEQFINSSKTVVDVSNISDGIYFVVIQDGNNKLHHKILKQ
;
A
#
# COMPACT_ATOMS: atom_id res chain seq x y z
N MET A 1 18.24 11.95 88.06
CA MET A 1 18.92 11.20 86.99
C MET A 1 17.97 10.72 85.85
N LYS A 2 16.75 10.27 86.09
CA LYS A 2 15.83 9.79 85.06
C LYS A 2 15.39 10.83 84.01
N LYS A 3 15.34 12.13 84.37
CA LYS A 3 14.95 13.22 83.45
C LYS A 3 16.08 13.67 82.51
N LEU A 4 17.33 13.43 82.84
CA LEU A 4 18.49 13.80 82.02
C LEU A 4 18.69 12.82 80.86
N TYR A 5 18.38 11.54 81.07
CA TYR A 5 18.48 10.52 79.99
C TYR A 5 17.38 10.67 78.93
N PHE A 6 16.21 11.21 79.28
CA PHE A 6 15.11 11.44 78.32
C PHE A 6 15.40 12.63 77.39
N ILE A 7 16.06 13.67 77.89
CA ILE A 7 16.50 14.82 77.08
C ILE A 7 17.68 14.44 76.17
N LEU A 8 18.57 13.60 76.62
CA LEU A 8 19.68 13.09 75.79
C LEU A 8 19.20 12.14 74.70
N ALA A 9 18.16 11.31 74.94
CA ALA A 9 17.55 10.45 73.92
C ALA A 9 16.77 11.25 72.84
N ILE A 10 16.11 12.36 73.24
CA ILE A 10 15.43 13.25 72.27
C ILE A 10 16.44 14.08 71.46
N LEU A 11 17.57 14.46 72.02
CA LEU A 11 18.66 15.12 71.28
C LEU A 11 19.39 14.19 70.33
N PHE A 12 19.50 12.91 70.61
CA PHE A 12 20.06 11.93 69.69
C PHE A 12 19.05 11.48 68.57
N SER A 13 17.76 11.56 68.82
CA SER A 13 16.76 11.28 67.80
C SER A 13 16.57 12.42 66.78
N GLN A 14 17.09 13.62 67.04
CA GLN A 14 17.08 14.77 66.15
C GLN A 14 18.36 14.87 65.30
N LEU A 15 19.36 14.02 65.51
CA LEU A 15 20.61 14.01 64.77
C LEU A 15 20.72 12.83 63.77
N ALA A 16 19.66 12.06 63.54
CA ALA A 16 19.57 11.22 62.39
C ALA A 16 19.11 12.08 61.19
N VAL A 17 19.91 13.08 60.81
CA VAL A 17 19.85 13.63 59.45
C VAL A 17 20.16 12.44 58.55
N GLY A 18 19.19 11.98 57.80
CA GLY A 18 19.43 10.89 56.84
C GLY A 18 20.61 11.30 55.97
N GLN A 19 21.61 10.45 55.93
CA GLN A 19 22.77 10.67 55.10
C GLN A 19 22.26 10.77 53.63
N ASN A 20 22.61 11.86 52.91
CA ASN A 20 22.27 11.96 51.53
C ASN A 20 22.74 10.72 50.76
N GLN A 21 21.88 10.10 49.97
CA GLN A 21 22.15 8.95 49.11
C GLN A 21 22.24 9.42 47.70
N ALA A 22 23.04 8.78 46.88
CA ALA A 22 23.16 9.08 45.47
C ALA A 22 21.83 8.76 44.76
N PRO A 23 21.48 9.55 43.75
CA PRO A 23 20.36 9.24 42.87
C PRO A 23 20.59 7.89 42.17
N VAL A 24 19.55 7.29 41.66
CA VAL A 24 19.59 6.05 40.88
C VAL A 24 19.19 6.37 39.44
N ALA A 25 20.18 6.30 38.55
CA ALA A 25 19.98 6.42 37.11
C ALA A 25 19.60 5.05 36.51
N VAL A 26 18.60 5.00 35.71
CA VAL A 26 18.06 3.78 35.07
C VAL A 26 18.22 3.87 33.56
N ASN A 27 18.76 2.82 32.96
CA ASN A 27 19.00 2.79 31.52
C ASN A 27 17.72 3.05 30.72
N ASP A 28 17.89 3.80 29.61
CA ASP A 28 16.84 4.14 28.67
C ASP A 28 17.07 3.53 27.30
N THR A 29 16.02 3.52 26.50
CA THR A 29 16.07 3.11 25.10
C THR A 29 15.30 4.08 24.22
N LEU A 30 15.87 4.44 23.06
CA LEU A 30 15.30 5.31 22.06
C LEU A 30 15.39 4.65 20.69
N ILE A 31 14.32 4.80 19.90
CA ILE A 31 14.35 4.48 18.48
C ILE A 31 14.40 5.78 17.69
N ILE A 32 15.31 5.87 16.75
CA ILE A 32 15.34 6.92 15.71
C ILE A 32 15.37 6.24 14.35
N TYR A 33 14.65 6.80 13.39
CA TYR A 33 14.68 6.29 12.03
C TYR A 33 15.88 6.84 11.27
N HIS A 34 16.41 6.06 10.37
CA HIS A 34 17.53 6.41 9.50
C HIS A 34 17.34 7.79 8.86
N GLU A 35 18.39 8.63 8.94
CA GLU A 35 18.41 10.03 8.49
C GLU A 35 17.54 11.02 9.26
N ASP A 36 16.82 10.58 10.28
CA ASP A 36 16.04 11.47 11.13
C ASP A 36 16.83 12.05 12.27
N SER A 37 16.29 13.13 12.84
CA SER A 37 16.74 13.65 14.12
C SER A 37 15.57 13.65 15.09
N ILE A 38 15.81 13.24 16.31
CA ILE A 38 14.80 13.26 17.36
C ILE A 38 15.20 14.25 18.46
N TYR A 39 14.23 15.02 18.93
CA TYR A 39 14.36 15.89 20.09
C TYR A 39 13.88 15.18 21.34
N LYS A 40 14.72 15.18 22.39
CA LYS A 40 14.32 14.76 23.73
C LYS A 40 14.63 15.85 24.74
N ALA A 41 13.71 16.16 25.61
CA ALA A 41 13.99 17.01 26.76
C ALA A 41 14.70 16.18 27.84
N ALA A 42 15.61 16.79 28.58
CA ALA A 42 16.35 16.09 29.63
C ALA A 42 15.44 15.40 30.65
N PHE A 43 14.30 16.01 30.99
CA PHE A 43 13.34 15.39 31.90
C PHE A 43 12.65 14.12 31.35
N GLU A 44 12.56 13.97 30.02
CA GLU A 44 12.02 12.75 29.40
C GLU A 44 13.00 11.59 29.53
N ILE A 45 14.32 11.90 29.49
CA ILE A 45 15.39 10.94 29.73
C ILE A 45 15.42 10.49 31.18
N MET A 46 15.21 11.43 32.13
CA MET A 46 15.21 11.17 33.56
C MET A 46 13.87 10.65 34.12
N ASN A 47 12.90 10.30 33.27
CA ASN A 47 11.55 9.98 33.74
C ASN A 47 11.43 8.71 34.59
N ASN A 48 12.38 7.77 34.44
CA ASN A 48 12.48 6.52 35.18
C ASN A 48 13.54 6.57 36.29
N ASP A 49 14.29 7.69 36.41
CA ASP A 49 15.30 7.91 37.41
C ASP A 49 14.66 8.37 38.72
N PHE A 50 15.27 8.05 39.84
CA PHE A 50 14.75 8.46 41.14
C PHE A 50 15.84 8.73 42.16
N ASP A 51 15.52 9.49 43.18
CA ASP A 51 16.37 9.71 44.33
C ASP A 51 15.80 8.98 45.55
N PRO A 52 16.62 8.15 46.29
CA PRO A 52 16.15 7.42 47.45
C PRO A 52 15.71 8.31 48.62
N ASN A 53 16.19 9.53 48.69
CA ASN A 53 15.83 10.51 49.71
C ASN A 53 14.65 11.38 49.27
N GLY A 54 14.28 11.34 47.96
CA GLY A 54 13.28 12.19 47.37
C GLY A 54 13.80 13.58 46.99
N ASP A 55 15.10 13.73 46.83
CA ASP A 55 15.73 14.97 46.40
C ASP A 55 15.44 15.22 44.92
N THR A 56 15.44 16.51 44.53
CA THR A 56 15.20 16.87 43.12
C THR A 56 16.37 16.42 42.24
N LEU A 57 16.07 15.73 41.14
CA LEU A 57 17.06 15.36 40.15
C LEU A 57 17.35 16.47 39.15
N ALA A 58 18.58 16.50 38.67
CA ALA A 58 19.00 17.36 37.57
C ALA A 58 19.87 16.56 36.60
N PHE A 59 19.65 16.77 35.32
CA PHE A 59 20.54 16.29 34.26
C PHE A 59 21.87 17.04 34.35
N ASP A 60 22.98 16.31 34.34
CA ASP A 60 24.30 16.91 34.46
C ASP A 60 25.00 16.99 33.12
N THR A 61 25.23 15.86 32.46
CA THR A 61 25.94 15.80 31.19
C THR A 61 25.66 14.51 30.43
N ILE A 62 26.06 14.48 29.18
CA ILE A 62 26.00 13.34 28.29
C ILE A 62 27.36 13.13 27.61
N SER A 63 27.78 11.90 27.43
CA SER A 63 29.06 11.55 26.81
C SER A 63 28.96 10.32 25.94
N TYR A 64 29.83 10.24 24.92
CA TYR A 64 29.90 9.07 24.07
C TYR A 64 30.50 7.88 24.84
N ASN A 65 29.83 6.73 24.71
CA ASN A 65 30.36 5.45 25.22
C ASN A 65 30.10 4.28 24.24
N GLY A 66 29.54 4.59 23.08
CA GLY A 66 29.22 3.63 22.02
C GLY A 66 30.14 3.76 20.80
N THR A 67 29.61 3.40 19.64
CA THR A 67 30.37 3.37 18.37
C THR A 67 30.46 4.76 17.68
N ASN A 68 29.87 5.79 18.26
CA ASN A 68 29.78 7.16 17.73
C ASN A 68 29.03 7.24 16.37
N GLN A 69 28.06 6.34 16.17
CA GLN A 69 27.23 6.34 14.96
C GLN A 69 25.99 7.23 15.11
N VAL A 70 25.65 7.59 16.35
CA VAL A 70 24.61 8.57 16.64
C VAL A 70 25.26 9.79 17.27
N SER A 71 25.18 10.93 16.62
CA SER A 71 25.60 12.22 17.16
C SER A 71 24.52 12.82 18.04
N PHE A 72 24.94 13.65 19.02
CA PHE A 72 23.99 14.45 19.80
C PHE A 72 24.43 15.90 19.88
N ILE A 73 23.44 16.79 20.01
CA ILE A 73 23.64 18.23 20.25
C ILE A 73 22.79 18.60 21.45
N GLU A 74 23.44 19.08 22.51
CA GLU A 74 22.74 19.64 23.67
C GLU A 74 22.42 21.12 23.42
N ILE A 75 21.14 21.50 23.51
CA ILE A 75 20.68 22.87 23.43
C ILE A 75 20.31 23.32 24.85
N THR A 76 21.19 24.09 25.49
CA THR A 76 20.91 24.72 26.78
C THR A 76 19.99 25.92 26.58
N VAL A 77 18.77 25.86 27.12
CA VAL A 77 17.87 27.01 27.10
C VAL A 77 18.13 27.82 28.38
N SER A 78 18.68 29.02 28.24
CA SER A 78 19.24 29.89 29.30
C SER A 78 18.30 30.28 30.44
N TYR A 79 17.01 29.92 30.43
CA TYR A 79 16.02 30.27 31.46
C TYR A 79 15.10 29.13 31.91
N SER A 80 15.34 27.89 31.47
CA SER A 80 14.57 26.75 31.92
C SER A 80 15.51 25.62 32.38
N ARG A 81 15.11 24.88 33.40
CA ARG A 81 15.77 23.63 33.85
C ARG A 81 15.70 22.51 32.82
N PHE A 82 15.46 22.81 31.54
CA PHE A 82 15.19 21.86 30.49
C PHE A 82 16.21 22.05 29.37
N SER A 83 17.31 21.34 29.46
CA SER A 83 18.17 21.08 28.29
C SER A 83 17.37 20.26 27.29
N ARG A 84 17.51 20.57 26.01
CA ARG A 84 17.00 19.75 24.90
C ARG A 84 18.17 19.06 24.25
N ILE A 85 18.02 17.78 23.99
CA ILE A 85 19.05 16.97 23.33
C ILE A 85 18.48 16.53 21.99
N ILE A 86 19.25 16.78 20.94
CA ILE A 86 18.95 16.32 19.58
C ILE A 86 19.85 15.13 19.31
N PHE A 87 19.25 13.98 19.01
CA PHE A 87 19.98 12.79 18.55
C PHE A 87 19.81 12.69 17.04
N LYS A 88 20.91 12.41 16.34
CA LYS A 88 20.93 12.25 14.89
C LYS A 88 21.84 11.10 14.50
N ALA A 89 21.33 10.15 13.73
CA ALA A 89 22.13 9.07 13.17
C ALA A 89 23.09 9.57 12.09
N ASN A 90 24.25 8.94 12.00
CA ASN A 90 25.17 9.15 10.89
C ASN A 90 24.54 8.62 9.59
N PRO A 91 24.78 9.27 8.44
CA PRO A 91 24.26 8.79 7.17
C PRO A 91 24.62 7.33 6.89
N GLY A 92 23.64 6.52 6.52
CA GLY A 92 23.83 5.09 6.21
C GLY A 92 23.93 4.16 7.42
N PHE A 93 23.95 4.66 8.65
CA PHE A 93 24.00 3.79 9.83
C PHE A 93 22.61 3.25 10.19
N VAL A 94 22.53 1.95 10.41
CA VAL A 94 21.38 1.22 10.95
C VAL A 94 21.92 0.25 12.01
N GLY A 95 21.30 0.20 13.17
CA GLY A 95 21.72 -0.66 14.27
C GLY A 95 21.80 0.06 15.61
N TRP A 96 22.44 -0.59 16.57
CA TRP A 96 22.57 -0.10 17.93
C TRP A 96 23.76 0.83 18.11
N ASP A 97 23.53 1.92 18.81
CA ASP A 97 24.57 2.75 19.44
C ASP A 97 24.18 3.05 20.88
N SER A 98 25.09 3.59 21.66
CA SER A 98 24.82 3.92 23.05
C SER A 98 25.58 5.17 23.49
N ILE A 99 24.96 5.91 24.38
CA ILE A 99 25.47 7.15 24.95
C ILE A 99 25.30 7.05 26.45
N GLN A 100 26.28 7.49 27.23
CA GLN A 100 26.20 7.55 28.68
C GLN A 100 25.64 8.92 29.08
N TYR A 101 24.69 8.95 30.01
CA TYR A 101 24.25 10.19 30.66
C TYR A 101 24.49 10.17 32.16
N ILE A 102 24.59 11.34 32.76
CA ILE A 102 24.86 11.53 34.18
C ILE A 102 23.76 12.41 34.76
N ILE A 103 23.19 11.94 35.88
CA ILE A 103 22.26 12.72 36.67
C ILE A 103 22.91 13.07 38.02
N ARG A 104 22.40 14.09 38.68
CA ARG A 104 22.78 14.47 40.02
C ARG A 104 21.58 14.85 40.85
N ASP A 105 21.68 14.70 42.15
CA ASP A 105 20.75 15.32 43.09
C ASP A 105 21.03 16.84 43.21
N VAL A 106 20.07 17.57 43.77
CA VAL A 106 20.19 18.97 44.08
C VAL A 106 20.33 19.16 45.61
N ALA A 107 21.05 18.25 46.24
CA ALA A 107 21.30 18.25 47.68
C ALA A 107 22.75 18.68 48.03
N THR A 108 23.09 18.71 49.31
CA THR A 108 24.44 19.02 49.77
C THR A 108 24.90 17.92 50.75
N PRO A 109 26.00 17.17 50.43
CA PRO A 109 26.78 17.26 49.21
C PRO A 109 25.99 16.77 47.99
N THR A 110 26.26 17.29 46.78
CA THR A 110 25.72 16.80 45.52
C THR A 110 26.34 15.45 45.17
N LEU A 111 25.49 14.48 44.89
CA LEU A 111 25.89 13.11 44.50
C LEU A 111 25.41 12.83 43.08
N TYR A 112 26.08 11.87 42.42
CA TYR A 112 25.88 11.58 41.00
C TYR A 112 25.64 10.09 40.81
N ASP A 113 24.93 9.78 39.70
CA ASP A 113 24.86 8.45 39.14
C ASP A 113 24.83 8.49 37.61
N THR A 114 25.07 7.37 36.96
CA THR A 114 25.22 7.27 35.53
C THR A 114 24.39 6.11 34.96
N ALA A 115 23.74 6.35 33.82
CA ALA A 115 23.06 5.29 33.09
C ALA A 115 23.39 5.35 31.58
N MET A 116 23.02 4.28 30.89
CA MET A 116 23.19 4.17 29.44
C MET A 116 21.88 4.54 28.75
N PHE A 117 22.01 5.31 27.68
CA PHE A 117 20.96 5.60 26.75
C PHE A 117 21.24 4.79 25.49
N TYR A 118 20.55 3.68 25.32
CA TYR A 118 20.65 2.82 24.15
C TYR A 118 19.81 3.39 23.02
N ILE A 119 20.43 3.60 21.86
CA ILE A 119 19.76 4.17 20.70
C ILE A 119 19.78 3.16 19.57
N PHE A 120 18.62 2.83 19.10
CA PHE A 120 18.50 2.02 17.90
C PHE A 120 18.14 2.89 16.71
N VAL A 121 18.95 2.83 15.66
CA VAL A 121 18.68 3.45 14.37
C VAL A 121 17.97 2.44 13.48
N ALA A 122 16.68 2.64 13.28
CA ALA A 122 15.84 1.80 12.44
C ALA A 122 15.87 2.22 10.97
N GLN A 123 15.53 1.32 10.06
CA GLN A 123 15.22 1.66 8.68
C GLN A 123 13.97 2.55 8.63
N LYS A 124 13.76 3.27 7.51
CA LYS A 124 12.56 4.10 7.34
C LYS A 124 11.31 3.24 7.24
N SER A 125 10.30 3.55 8.03
CA SER A 125 8.95 2.97 7.91
C SER A 125 8.23 3.41 6.66
N SER A 126 8.72 4.46 5.98
CA SER A 126 8.11 5.03 4.79
C SER A 126 9.16 5.57 3.81
N ASP A 127 8.81 5.62 2.53
CA ASP A 127 9.60 6.29 1.48
C ASP A 127 8.67 6.86 0.39
N PHE A 128 9.21 7.71 -0.48
CA PHE A 128 8.44 8.35 -1.53
C PHE A 128 8.59 7.64 -2.87
N LEU A 129 7.46 7.43 -3.56
CA LEU A 129 7.45 7.31 -5.01
C LEU A 129 7.50 8.72 -5.59
N ASP A 130 8.52 9.02 -6.39
CA ASP A 130 8.80 10.37 -6.87
C ASP A 130 9.40 10.40 -8.28
N LEU A 131 9.28 9.31 -9.01
CA LEU A 131 9.87 9.20 -10.35
C LEU A 131 9.08 9.99 -11.40
N ASN A 132 7.74 9.91 -11.37
CA ASN A 132 6.84 10.60 -12.31
C ASN A 132 6.41 12.00 -11.79
N ASN A 133 5.28 12.54 -12.28
CA ASN A 133 4.78 13.85 -11.88
C ASN A 133 4.03 13.87 -10.53
N ILE A 134 4.09 12.77 -9.79
CA ILE A 134 3.51 12.64 -8.45
C ILE A 134 4.64 12.36 -7.45
N LYS A 135 4.49 12.87 -6.23
CA LYS A 135 5.29 12.48 -5.08
C LYS A 135 4.35 11.88 -4.04
N ALA A 136 4.44 10.56 -3.85
CA ALA A 136 3.53 9.81 -2.99
C ALA A 136 4.31 9.09 -1.89
N LEU A 137 3.98 9.36 -0.63
CA LEU A 137 4.55 8.70 0.54
C LEU A 137 3.91 7.33 0.71
N ILE A 138 4.71 6.29 0.76
CA ILE A 138 4.27 4.94 1.07
C ILE A 138 4.82 4.57 2.45
N ASP A 139 3.94 4.45 3.41
CA ASP A 139 4.26 4.04 4.77
C ASP A 139 3.72 2.62 5.02
N VAL A 140 4.42 1.86 5.84
CA VAL A 140 4.06 0.47 6.15
C VAL A 140 2.67 0.33 6.78
N ASP A 141 2.20 1.36 7.47
CA ASP A 141 0.94 1.35 8.21
C ASP A 141 -0.20 2.07 7.47
N VAL A 142 0.01 3.33 7.07
CA VAL A 142 -0.98 4.18 6.41
C VAL A 142 -0.40 4.81 5.16
N LEU A 143 -0.99 4.53 3.99
CA LEU A 143 -0.56 5.10 2.73
C LEU A 143 -0.80 6.61 2.71
N PHE A 144 0.15 7.37 2.16
CA PHE A 144 0.07 8.81 1.89
C PHE A 144 0.00 9.73 3.11
N TYR A 145 0.09 9.20 4.32
CA TYR A 145 0.03 9.99 5.55
C TYR A 145 1.43 10.26 6.11
N ASP A 146 1.82 11.52 6.15
CA ASP A 146 3.05 11.95 6.85
C ASP A 146 2.77 12.15 8.34
N ASN A 147 2.94 11.08 9.11
CA ASN A 147 2.71 11.05 10.55
C ASN A 147 3.63 12.01 11.34
N LYS A 148 4.77 12.43 10.79
CA LYS A 148 5.69 13.34 11.46
C LYS A 148 5.22 14.78 11.40
N ASN A 149 4.74 15.18 10.22
CA ASN A 149 4.37 16.56 9.95
C ASN A 149 2.85 16.78 10.02
N TYR A 150 2.06 15.71 10.15
CA TYR A 150 0.60 15.74 10.10
C TYR A 150 0.08 16.42 8.84
N VAL A 151 0.68 16.06 7.70
CA VAL A 151 0.32 16.60 6.39
C VAL A 151 0.08 15.47 5.41
N ASN A 152 -0.58 15.81 4.31
CA ASN A 152 -0.78 14.87 3.24
C ASN A 152 0.55 14.53 2.54
N GLY A 153 0.76 13.26 2.25
CA GLY A 153 1.96 12.75 1.58
C GLY A 153 1.74 12.45 0.10
N PHE A 154 0.65 12.91 -0.51
CA PHE A 154 0.37 12.72 -1.93
C PHE A 154 0.33 14.09 -2.64
N GLU A 155 1.47 14.51 -3.15
CA GLU A 155 1.67 15.80 -3.81
C GLU A 155 1.58 15.65 -5.33
N VAL A 156 0.74 16.47 -5.97
CA VAL A 156 0.59 16.49 -7.44
C VAL A 156 0.14 17.85 -7.97
N PRO A 157 0.78 18.42 -9.03
CA PRO A 157 2.07 17.99 -9.57
C PRO A 157 3.21 18.12 -8.56
N LYS A 158 4.15 17.20 -8.64
CA LYS A 158 5.31 17.14 -7.76
C LYS A 158 6.07 18.48 -7.73
N GLY A 159 6.40 18.97 -6.53
CA GLY A 159 7.17 20.21 -6.31
C GLY A 159 6.32 21.47 -6.23
N ASN A 160 4.98 21.39 -6.26
CA ASN A 160 4.11 22.56 -6.14
C ASN A 160 3.51 22.77 -4.74
N GLY A 161 3.74 21.84 -3.82
CA GLY A 161 3.25 21.91 -2.44
C GLY A 161 1.75 21.69 -2.30
N LYS A 162 1.07 21.10 -3.29
CA LYS A 162 -0.38 20.84 -3.28
C LYS A 162 -0.65 19.35 -3.21
N GLY A 163 -1.54 18.96 -2.33
CA GLY A 163 -1.94 17.56 -2.17
C GLY A 163 -3.35 17.27 -2.60
N THR A 164 -3.66 15.98 -2.73
CA THR A 164 -5.01 15.51 -3.06
C THR A 164 -5.50 14.39 -2.15
N ILE A 165 -4.59 13.66 -1.49
CA ILE A 165 -4.94 12.56 -0.59
C ILE A 165 -4.17 12.73 0.71
N PHE A 166 -4.89 12.81 1.83
CA PHE A 166 -4.30 12.87 3.15
C PHE A 166 -3.87 11.49 3.64
N ALA A 167 -4.76 10.51 3.52
CA ALA A 167 -4.48 9.13 3.92
C ALA A 167 -5.33 8.13 3.14
N ALA A 168 -4.83 6.91 2.98
CA ALA A 168 -5.61 5.80 2.44
C ALA A 168 -5.22 4.47 3.09
N ASN A 169 -6.20 3.57 3.23
CA ASN A 169 -5.94 2.20 3.72
C ASN A 169 -6.95 1.20 3.18
N PRO A 170 -6.54 -0.03 2.87
CA PRO A 170 -7.48 -1.11 2.63
C PRO A 170 -8.18 -1.52 3.93
N TRP A 171 -9.49 -1.70 3.83
CA TRP A 171 -10.33 -2.29 4.85
C TRP A 171 -10.82 -3.67 4.37
N VAL A 172 -10.81 -4.64 5.27
CA VAL A 172 -11.30 -6.00 5.00
C VAL A 172 -12.29 -6.37 6.07
N ALA A 173 -13.43 -6.94 5.69
CA ALA A 173 -14.38 -7.50 6.63
C ALA A 173 -15.11 -8.72 6.05
N GLY A 174 -15.38 -9.70 6.89
CA GLY A 174 -16.07 -10.93 6.52
C GLY A 174 -16.76 -11.58 7.72
N LYS A 175 -17.46 -12.65 7.50
CA LYS A 175 -18.18 -13.37 8.55
C LYS A 175 -17.61 -14.77 8.77
N HIS A 176 -17.47 -15.16 10.01
CA HIS A 176 -17.24 -16.54 10.40
C HIS A 176 -18.30 -16.97 11.41
N ASN A 177 -19.09 -18.00 11.09
CA ASN A 177 -20.21 -18.46 11.92
C ASN A 177 -21.15 -17.32 12.36
N ASN A 178 -21.56 -16.46 11.40
CA ASN A 178 -22.40 -15.26 11.59
C ASN A 178 -21.78 -14.15 12.46
N THR A 179 -20.56 -14.30 12.95
CA THR A 179 -19.84 -13.26 13.66
C THR A 179 -18.99 -12.47 12.67
N VAL A 180 -19.07 -11.15 12.75
CA VAL A 180 -18.28 -10.25 11.90
C VAL A 180 -16.88 -10.09 12.44
N TYR A 181 -15.91 -10.21 11.55
CA TYR A 181 -14.49 -9.94 11.74
C TYR A 181 -14.07 -8.82 10.78
N SER A 182 -13.15 -7.96 11.19
CA SER A 182 -12.60 -6.96 10.30
C SER A 182 -11.13 -6.64 10.60
N SER A 183 -10.46 -6.14 9.57
CA SER A 183 -9.15 -5.51 9.65
C SER A 183 -9.27 -4.17 8.95
N ALA A 184 -9.42 -3.11 9.73
CA ALA A 184 -9.65 -1.76 9.22
C ALA A 184 -8.95 -0.74 10.10
N ARG A 185 -8.26 0.21 9.48
CA ARG A 185 -7.57 1.31 10.12
C ARG A 185 -7.69 2.57 9.28
N THR A 186 -7.79 3.71 9.95
CA THR A 186 -7.84 5.03 9.32
C THR A 186 -6.49 5.73 9.40
N PHE A 187 -6.18 6.43 10.49
CA PHE A 187 -4.95 7.18 10.66
C PHE A 187 -3.90 6.42 11.46
N GLY A 188 -2.64 6.80 11.29
CA GLY A 188 -1.56 6.40 12.18
C GLY A 188 -1.54 7.23 13.48
N GLY A 189 -1.13 6.63 14.59
CA GLY A 189 -0.63 7.33 15.79
C GLY A 189 -1.63 7.79 16.82
N GLN A 190 -2.92 7.88 16.56
CA GLN A 190 -3.92 8.08 17.59
C GLN A 190 -4.82 6.86 17.70
N VAL A 191 -4.76 6.19 18.84
CA VAL A 191 -5.73 5.17 19.22
C VAL A 191 -7.04 5.89 19.48
N THR A 192 -7.83 6.07 18.44
CA THR A 192 -9.23 6.42 18.66
C THR A 192 -9.99 5.14 18.99
N PRO A 193 -11.11 5.20 19.76
CA PRO A 193 -11.99 4.04 19.94
C PRO A 193 -12.52 3.47 18.61
N MET A 194 -12.22 4.10 17.49
CA MET A 194 -12.67 3.79 16.14
C MET A 194 -11.74 2.86 15.38
N ASP A 195 -10.45 2.75 15.77
CA ASP A 195 -9.53 1.82 15.13
C ASP A 195 -9.71 0.43 15.75
N VAL A 196 -10.40 -0.46 15.05
CA VAL A 196 -10.69 -1.82 15.54
C VAL A 196 -9.51 -2.77 15.39
N THR A 197 -8.54 -2.45 14.55
CA THR A 197 -7.30 -3.24 14.41
C THR A 197 -6.09 -2.36 14.18
N TRP A 198 -5.00 -2.69 14.87
CA TRP A 198 -3.69 -2.15 14.56
C TRP A 198 -3.05 -3.00 13.47
N ARG A 199 -2.35 -2.35 12.58
CA ARG A 199 -1.46 -3.03 11.64
C ARG A 199 -0.03 -2.80 12.09
N SER A 200 0.76 -3.85 11.99
CA SER A 200 2.17 -3.78 12.29
C SER A 200 2.96 -4.23 11.09
N GLY A 201 4.13 -3.67 10.90
CA GLY A 201 5.07 -4.11 9.88
C GLY A 201 5.40 -5.60 10.02
N GLY A 202 5.60 -6.25 8.88
CA GLY A 202 6.06 -7.63 8.78
C GLY A 202 4.97 -8.71 8.70
N PRO A 203 5.43 -9.96 8.53
CA PRO A 203 4.56 -11.12 8.43
C PRO A 203 3.97 -11.50 9.79
N ILE A 204 2.91 -12.31 9.78
CA ILE A 204 2.40 -12.95 10.99
C ILE A 204 3.48 -13.87 11.57
N SER A 205 3.74 -13.75 12.87
CA SER A 205 4.81 -14.46 13.59
C SER A 205 4.32 -14.95 14.94
N ASN A 206 4.96 -15.99 15.46
CA ASN A 206 4.71 -16.48 16.83
C ASN A 206 5.30 -15.57 17.91
N SER A 207 6.28 -14.74 17.56
CA SER A 207 6.91 -13.77 18.44
C SER A 207 6.99 -12.42 17.79
N TYR A 208 6.41 -11.42 18.44
CA TYR A 208 6.51 -10.00 18.12
C TYR A 208 7.26 -9.25 19.22
N GLU A 209 7.76 -9.98 20.19
CA GLU A 209 8.49 -9.38 21.31
C GLU A 209 9.94 -9.11 20.91
N GLY A 210 10.39 -7.94 21.30
CA GLY A 210 11.75 -7.49 21.10
C GLY A 210 11.92 -6.52 19.93
N PHE A 211 12.93 -5.70 20.11
CA PHE A 211 13.37 -4.72 19.14
C PHE A 211 13.63 -5.35 17.77
N ASP A 212 14.26 -6.53 17.74
CA ASP A 212 14.74 -7.16 16.52
C ASP A 212 13.63 -7.44 15.50
N PHE A 213 12.40 -7.76 15.95
CA PHE A 213 11.27 -7.95 15.03
C PHE A 213 10.86 -6.63 14.39
N HIS A 214 10.60 -5.61 15.19
CA HIS A 214 10.20 -4.29 14.71
C HIS A 214 11.24 -3.69 13.77
N LEU A 215 12.52 -3.87 14.08
CA LEU A 215 13.64 -3.37 13.31
C LEU A 215 13.73 -3.99 11.93
N LYS A 216 13.43 -5.27 11.83
CA LYS A 216 13.46 -6.01 10.58
C LYS A 216 12.27 -5.66 9.69
N TRP A 217 11.10 -5.42 10.29
CA TRP A 217 9.84 -5.46 9.58
C TRP A 217 9.07 -4.14 9.52
N ASP A 218 9.30 -3.22 10.45
CA ASP A 218 8.64 -1.91 10.47
C ASP A 218 9.30 -0.96 9.47
N ARG A 219 9.31 -1.38 8.21
CA ARG A 219 10.01 -0.71 7.10
C ARG A 219 9.34 -0.96 5.76
N VAL A 220 9.77 -0.18 4.78
CA VAL A 220 9.44 -0.38 3.35
C VAL A 220 10.71 -0.62 2.53
N TRP A 221 10.56 -1.24 1.35
CA TRP A 221 11.66 -1.55 0.44
C TRP A 221 11.45 -0.83 -0.90
N LYS A 222 12.22 0.23 -1.14
CA LYS A 222 12.20 0.98 -2.39
C LYS A 222 13.20 0.40 -3.38
N VAL A 223 12.71 -0.03 -4.53
CA VAL A 223 13.49 -0.59 -5.64
C VAL A 223 13.30 0.24 -6.90
N THR A 224 14.35 0.31 -7.73
CA THR A 224 14.34 1.09 -8.97
C THR A 224 14.87 0.28 -10.14
N ASN A 225 14.50 0.68 -11.37
CA ASN A 225 15.11 0.13 -12.56
C ASN A 225 16.64 0.36 -12.64
N ILE A 226 17.14 1.40 -12.00
CA ILE A 226 18.59 1.66 -11.93
C ILE A 226 19.28 0.54 -11.14
N ASP A 227 18.73 0.18 -9.98
CA ASP A 227 19.23 -0.94 -9.16
C ASP A 227 19.20 -2.26 -9.95
N LEU A 228 18.09 -2.51 -10.64
CA LEU A 228 17.90 -3.71 -11.43
C LEU A 228 18.89 -3.78 -12.59
N GLN A 229 19.06 -2.71 -13.36
CA GLN A 229 20.00 -2.68 -14.48
C GLN A 229 21.45 -2.82 -14.01
N TYR A 230 21.80 -2.20 -12.89
CA TYR A 230 23.10 -2.36 -12.26
C TYR A 230 23.33 -3.83 -11.87
N HIS A 231 22.37 -4.47 -11.22
CA HIS A 231 22.44 -5.87 -10.82
C HIS A 231 22.60 -6.81 -12.05
N ILE A 232 21.67 -6.74 -13.01
CA ILE A 232 21.67 -7.61 -14.20
C ILE A 232 22.99 -7.52 -14.98
N SER A 233 23.59 -6.32 -15.01
CA SER A 233 24.83 -6.08 -15.75
C SER A 233 26.10 -6.50 -15.01
N ASN A 234 26.03 -6.76 -13.70
CA ASN A 234 27.25 -6.87 -12.87
C ASN A 234 27.30 -8.12 -11.97
N TRP A 235 26.19 -8.79 -11.67
CA TRP A 235 26.14 -9.86 -10.66
C TRP A 235 27.16 -10.98 -10.85
N PHE A 236 27.54 -11.26 -12.09
CA PHE A 236 28.48 -12.32 -12.47
C PHE A 236 29.96 -11.92 -12.41
N TYR A 237 30.28 -10.64 -12.09
CA TYR A 237 31.68 -10.21 -11.97
C TYR A 237 32.25 -10.50 -10.57
N PRO A 238 33.54 -10.90 -10.46
CA PRO A 238 34.20 -10.96 -9.16
C PRO A 238 34.16 -9.62 -8.43
N ASN A 239 33.90 -9.62 -7.14
CA ASN A 239 33.77 -8.45 -6.26
C ASN A 239 32.52 -7.58 -6.52
N TYR A 240 31.53 -8.11 -7.22
CA TYR A 240 30.23 -7.45 -7.32
C TYR A 240 29.61 -7.24 -5.92
N GLN A 241 28.99 -6.10 -5.73
CA GLN A 241 28.21 -5.79 -4.53
C GLN A 241 26.78 -5.47 -4.95
N PRO A 242 25.80 -6.29 -4.54
CA PRO A 242 24.39 -6.01 -4.81
C PRO A 242 23.96 -4.66 -4.20
N PRO A 243 22.95 -3.98 -4.79
CA PRO A 243 22.29 -2.86 -4.12
C PRO A 243 21.80 -3.29 -2.73
N GLN A 244 21.91 -2.40 -1.74
CA GLN A 244 21.54 -2.75 -0.35
C GLN A 244 20.10 -3.23 -0.24
N VAL A 245 19.15 -2.62 -0.99
CA VAL A 245 17.76 -3.06 -0.99
C VAL A 245 17.58 -4.49 -1.54
N PHE A 246 18.48 -4.97 -2.40
CA PHE A 246 18.46 -6.37 -2.86
C PHE A 246 18.96 -7.32 -1.78
N LEU A 247 20.00 -6.93 -1.03
CA LEU A 247 20.47 -7.71 0.13
C LEU A 247 19.40 -7.81 1.24
N ASP A 248 18.63 -6.74 1.41
CA ASP A 248 17.59 -6.62 2.44
C ASP A 248 16.21 -7.10 1.98
N TRP A 249 16.07 -7.56 0.73
CA TRP A 249 14.78 -7.96 0.18
C TRP A 249 14.14 -9.08 0.98
N PRO A 250 12.90 -8.93 1.45
CA PRO A 250 12.29 -9.87 2.37
C PRO A 250 11.65 -11.07 1.65
N ALA A 251 12.43 -11.76 0.81
CA ALA A 251 11.93 -12.89 0.02
C ALA A 251 11.43 -14.05 0.89
N HIS A 252 12.10 -14.26 2.04
CA HIS A 252 11.80 -15.39 2.93
C HIS A 252 11.56 -14.96 4.37
N GLY A 253 10.55 -15.58 5.00
CA GLY A 253 10.27 -15.45 6.43
C GLY A 253 10.95 -16.52 7.26
N ASP A 254 11.00 -16.29 8.56
CA ASP A 254 11.52 -17.23 9.54
C ASP A 254 10.44 -18.26 9.94
N THR A 255 10.49 -19.44 9.33
CA THR A 255 9.53 -20.52 9.60
C THR A 255 9.64 -21.07 11.01
N THR A 256 10.77 -20.90 11.71
CA THR A 256 10.92 -21.32 13.10
C THR A 256 10.10 -20.44 14.05
N ASN A 257 9.84 -19.20 13.63
CA ASN A 257 8.95 -18.24 14.29
C ASN A 257 7.53 -18.21 13.71
N GLY A 258 7.16 -19.21 12.91
CA GLY A 258 5.80 -19.33 12.34
C GLY A 258 5.51 -18.41 11.18
N GLN A 259 6.50 -17.70 10.64
CA GLN A 259 6.34 -16.87 9.45
C GLN A 259 6.21 -17.76 8.20
N ALA A 260 5.51 -17.28 7.18
CA ALA A 260 5.49 -17.95 5.88
C ALA A 260 6.88 -17.95 5.25
N PHE A 261 7.27 -19.06 4.61
CA PHE A 261 8.57 -19.14 3.95
C PHE A 261 8.67 -18.14 2.78
N ASN A 262 7.71 -18.15 1.87
CA ASN A 262 7.67 -17.19 0.76
C ASN A 262 6.93 -15.94 1.18
N LEU A 263 7.60 -14.79 1.06
CA LEU A 263 7.06 -13.46 1.36
C LEU A 263 7.11 -12.57 0.11
N ALA A 264 8.16 -11.76 -0.03
CA ALA A 264 8.29 -10.88 -1.19
C ALA A 264 8.64 -11.65 -2.47
N PRO A 265 8.00 -11.33 -3.61
CA PRO A 265 8.30 -12.00 -4.88
C PRO A 265 9.71 -11.66 -5.37
N PHE A 266 10.37 -12.64 -5.97
CA PHE A 266 11.69 -12.48 -6.57
C PHE A 266 11.85 -13.32 -7.85
N VAL A 267 12.81 -12.96 -8.67
CA VAL A 267 13.25 -13.75 -9.81
C VAL A 267 14.39 -14.63 -9.33
N ASP A 268 14.15 -15.94 -9.37
CA ASP A 268 15.10 -16.98 -9.01
C ASP A 268 15.86 -17.43 -10.27
N LYS A 269 17.12 -17.02 -10.41
CA LYS A 269 17.93 -17.25 -11.62
C LYS A 269 18.45 -18.67 -11.75
N ASN A 270 18.76 -19.30 -10.61
CA ASN A 270 19.31 -20.65 -10.59
C ASN A 270 18.24 -21.73 -10.34
N ASN A 271 16.99 -21.34 -10.04
CA ASN A 271 15.82 -22.17 -9.74
C ASN A 271 16.04 -23.10 -8.52
N ASP A 272 16.71 -22.61 -7.49
CA ASP A 272 16.92 -23.35 -6.24
C ASP A 272 15.86 -23.06 -5.16
N GLY A 273 15.00 -22.05 -5.38
CA GLY A 273 13.94 -21.63 -4.47
C GLY A 273 14.43 -20.76 -3.30
N ILE A 274 15.69 -20.35 -3.29
CA ILE A 274 16.29 -19.54 -2.23
C ILE A 274 16.80 -18.23 -2.82
N TYR A 275 16.32 -17.11 -2.27
CA TYR A 275 16.75 -15.80 -2.72
C TYR A 275 18.20 -15.50 -2.33
N ASN A 276 19.06 -15.29 -3.33
CA ASN A 276 20.45 -14.88 -3.13
C ASN A 276 20.90 -13.95 -4.28
N PRO A 277 21.07 -12.63 -4.04
CA PRO A 277 21.50 -11.73 -5.11
C PRO A 277 22.89 -12.01 -5.66
N TYR A 278 23.74 -12.74 -4.94
CA TYR A 278 25.06 -13.15 -5.45
C TYR A 278 24.99 -14.28 -6.48
N ASP A 279 23.85 -15.00 -6.53
CA ASP A 279 23.58 -16.03 -7.55
C ASP A 279 22.79 -15.48 -8.75
N GLY A 280 22.54 -14.17 -8.72
CA GLY A 280 21.88 -13.43 -9.80
C GLY A 280 20.39 -13.19 -9.56
N ASP A 281 19.84 -13.57 -8.41
CA ASP A 281 18.45 -13.33 -8.06
C ASP A 281 18.19 -11.85 -7.75
N TYR A 282 16.99 -11.39 -8.04
CA TYR A 282 16.62 -10.00 -7.80
C TYR A 282 15.14 -9.85 -7.43
N PRO A 283 14.77 -8.74 -6.75
CA PRO A 283 13.39 -8.43 -6.45
C PRO A 283 12.49 -8.44 -7.70
N GLN A 284 11.38 -9.13 -7.65
CA GLN A 284 10.36 -9.02 -8.68
C GLN A 284 9.44 -7.85 -8.34
N PHE A 285 9.42 -6.81 -9.18
CA PHE A 285 8.61 -5.61 -8.98
C PHE A 285 8.04 -5.08 -10.29
N LYS A 286 7.02 -4.23 -10.18
CA LYS A 286 6.37 -3.54 -11.30
C LYS A 286 6.80 -2.08 -11.35
N GLY A 287 6.65 -1.45 -12.51
CA GLY A 287 7.04 -0.05 -12.71
C GLY A 287 8.54 0.14 -12.86
N GLN A 288 8.96 1.39 -12.92
CA GLN A 288 10.36 1.79 -12.96
C GLN A 288 10.87 2.20 -11.57
N GLN A 289 9.97 2.48 -10.66
CA GLN A 289 10.20 2.67 -9.24
C GLN A 289 9.04 2.04 -8.48
N ALA A 290 9.35 1.21 -7.49
CA ALA A 290 8.36 0.56 -6.64
C ALA A 290 8.78 0.62 -5.18
N ILE A 291 7.78 0.60 -4.30
CA ILE A 291 7.94 0.44 -2.86
C ILE A 291 7.10 -0.74 -2.42
N TYR A 292 7.77 -1.73 -1.84
CA TYR A 292 7.16 -2.93 -1.28
C TYR A 292 7.04 -2.82 0.23
N PHE A 293 5.98 -3.39 0.80
CA PHE A 293 5.76 -3.48 2.24
C PHE A 293 4.99 -4.74 2.62
N ILE A 294 5.22 -5.22 3.84
CA ILE A 294 4.46 -6.30 4.47
C ILE A 294 3.89 -5.77 5.77
N ARG A 295 2.63 -6.10 6.07
CA ARG A 295 1.97 -5.75 7.33
C ARG A 295 0.92 -6.79 7.72
N ASN A 296 0.54 -6.81 8.99
CA ASN A 296 -0.47 -7.72 9.52
C ASN A 296 -1.34 -7.08 10.60
N ASP A 297 -2.45 -7.70 10.93
CA ASP A 297 -3.35 -7.29 12.03
C ASP A 297 -3.26 -8.19 13.25
N TYR A 298 -2.30 -9.13 13.29
CA TYR A 298 -2.19 -10.16 14.32
C TYR A 298 -1.53 -9.67 15.61
N GLN A 299 -0.65 -8.69 15.55
CA GLN A 299 0.21 -8.27 16.67
C GLN A 299 -0.57 -7.82 17.91
N GLN A 300 -1.80 -7.34 17.78
CA GLN A 300 -2.62 -6.92 18.90
C GLN A 300 -3.56 -8.03 19.40
N GLN A 301 -3.10 -8.76 20.37
CA GLN A 301 -3.82 -9.89 20.95
C GLN A 301 -5.16 -9.52 21.62
N ASN A 302 -5.41 -8.26 21.93
CA ASN A 302 -6.59 -7.81 22.67
C ASN A 302 -7.70 -7.22 21.77
N THR A 303 -7.55 -7.21 20.46
CA THR A 303 -8.59 -6.70 19.55
C THR A 303 -9.61 -7.82 19.28
N PRO A 304 -10.87 -7.66 19.71
CA PRO A 304 -11.88 -8.67 19.50
C PRO A 304 -12.21 -8.79 18.00
N ASN A 305 -12.32 -10.03 17.52
CA ASN A 305 -12.74 -10.35 16.15
C ASN A 305 -11.85 -9.72 15.05
N ARG A 306 -10.52 -9.68 15.25
CA ARG A 306 -9.56 -9.41 14.17
C ARG A 306 -9.51 -10.60 13.20
N MET A 307 -9.09 -10.37 11.97
CA MET A 307 -9.12 -11.40 10.93
C MET A 307 -7.90 -12.31 10.90
N ASP A 308 -6.78 -11.92 11.51
CA ASP A 308 -5.47 -12.58 11.39
C ASP A 308 -5.04 -12.66 9.91
N ILE A 309 -5.01 -11.51 9.25
CA ILE A 309 -4.59 -11.37 7.85
C ILE A 309 -3.19 -10.75 7.75
N GLU A 310 -2.49 -11.14 6.67
CA GLU A 310 -1.19 -10.59 6.28
C GLU A 310 -1.33 -9.94 4.91
N THR A 311 -0.90 -8.68 4.80
CA THR A 311 -1.01 -7.90 3.56
C THR A 311 0.36 -7.59 3.02
N HIS A 312 0.61 -7.99 1.78
CA HIS A 312 1.76 -7.62 0.98
C HIS A 312 1.32 -6.55 -0.01
N GLY A 313 1.96 -5.41 0.02
CA GLY A 313 1.65 -4.30 -0.87
C GLY A 313 2.84 -3.90 -1.72
N MET A 314 2.57 -3.53 -2.96
CA MET A 314 3.54 -2.93 -3.88
C MET A 314 2.91 -1.70 -4.51
N ALA A 315 3.41 -0.53 -4.14
CA ALA A 315 3.07 0.71 -4.81
C ALA A 315 4.13 1.01 -5.86
N TYR A 316 3.74 1.42 -7.08
CA TYR A 316 4.70 1.62 -8.17
C TYR A 316 4.28 2.72 -9.14
N VAL A 317 5.27 3.25 -9.84
CA VAL A 317 5.09 4.31 -10.84
C VAL A 317 5.95 4.04 -12.07
N TYR A 318 5.53 4.62 -13.18
CA TYR A 318 6.27 4.68 -14.44
C TYR A 318 6.59 6.14 -14.76
N ASP A 319 7.79 6.40 -15.26
CA ASP A 319 8.18 7.70 -15.85
C ASP A 319 7.94 7.64 -17.36
N CYS A 320 6.91 8.34 -17.79
CA CYS A 320 6.56 8.45 -19.21
C CYS A 320 6.03 9.87 -19.52
N PRO A 321 6.90 10.89 -19.64
CA PRO A 321 6.46 12.26 -19.82
C PRO A 321 5.63 12.51 -21.09
N SER A 322 5.73 11.64 -22.09
CA SER A 322 4.93 11.71 -23.32
C SER A 322 3.51 11.14 -23.16
N ASP A 323 3.22 10.42 -22.08
CA ASP A 323 1.92 9.85 -21.77
C ASP A 323 1.38 10.42 -20.45
N SER A 324 0.43 11.33 -20.58
CA SER A 324 -0.10 12.04 -19.42
C SER A 324 -0.91 11.14 -18.47
N ALA A 325 -1.49 10.05 -18.94
CA ALA A 325 -2.22 9.11 -18.10
C ALA A 325 -1.24 8.39 -17.14
N ILE A 326 -0.20 7.78 -17.69
CA ILE A 326 0.82 7.07 -16.91
C ILE A 326 1.57 8.01 -15.98
N ASN A 327 1.95 9.20 -16.49
CA ASN A 327 2.80 10.15 -15.75
C ASN A 327 2.06 10.84 -14.58
N HIS A 328 0.74 10.66 -14.47
CA HIS A 328 -0.11 11.19 -13.40
C HIS A 328 -0.87 10.08 -12.65
N THR A 329 -0.27 8.90 -12.57
CA THR A 329 -0.85 7.74 -11.90
C THR A 329 0.16 7.08 -10.97
N VAL A 330 -0.32 6.71 -9.77
CA VAL A 330 0.34 5.77 -8.85
C VAL A 330 -0.48 4.49 -8.85
N PHE A 331 0.17 3.35 -8.98
CA PHE A 331 -0.44 2.03 -8.92
C PHE A 331 -0.22 1.40 -7.55
N LEU A 332 -1.14 0.56 -7.14
CA LEU A 332 -1.07 -0.22 -5.90
C LEU A 332 -1.57 -1.64 -6.13
N ASP A 333 -0.68 -2.60 -5.99
CA ASP A 333 -1.03 -4.01 -5.90
C ASP A 333 -1.08 -4.43 -4.43
N LEU A 334 -2.11 -5.17 -4.06
CA LEU A 334 -2.25 -5.78 -2.76
C LEU A 334 -2.49 -7.26 -2.91
N THR A 335 -1.75 -8.06 -2.15
CA THR A 335 -2.04 -9.49 -1.92
C THR A 335 -2.31 -9.66 -0.43
N ILE A 336 -3.54 -10.04 -0.08
CA ILE A 336 -3.98 -10.20 1.30
C ILE A 336 -4.17 -11.69 1.56
N TYR A 337 -3.47 -12.23 2.56
CA TYR A 337 -3.49 -13.64 2.94
C TYR A 337 -4.34 -13.85 4.19
N ASN A 338 -5.22 -14.84 4.17
CA ASN A 338 -5.88 -15.33 5.38
C ASN A 338 -4.95 -16.31 6.11
N ARG A 339 -4.25 -15.81 7.12
CA ARG A 339 -3.36 -16.66 7.96
C ARG A 339 -4.09 -17.31 9.13
N SER A 340 -5.38 -17.03 9.31
CA SER A 340 -6.19 -17.65 10.35
C SER A 340 -6.57 -19.10 9.98
N ASN A 341 -7.16 -19.81 10.94
CA ASN A 341 -7.79 -21.11 10.71
C ASN A 341 -9.29 -21.00 10.41
N LYS A 342 -9.81 -19.80 10.08
CA LYS A 342 -11.22 -19.51 9.87
C LYS A 342 -11.50 -19.29 8.39
N THR A 343 -12.59 -19.83 7.89
CA THR A 343 -13.17 -19.39 6.62
C THR A 343 -14.07 -18.21 6.91
N TYR A 344 -13.88 -17.11 6.18
CA TYR A 344 -14.73 -15.93 6.23
C TYR A 344 -15.66 -15.94 5.03
N ASP A 345 -16.96 -16.03 5.29
CA ASP A 345 -18.01 -15.92 4.27
C ASP A 345 -18.29 -14.45 3.97
N SER A 346 -18.82 -14.19 2.77
CA SER A 346 -19.23 -12.84 2.38
C SER A 346 -18.17 -11.79 2.68
N THR A 347 -16.92 -12.08 2.36
CA THR A 347 -15.81 -11.17 2.59
C THR A 347 -15.82 -10.06 1.55
N TYR A 348 -15.55 -8.84 2.00
CA TYR A 348 -15.35 -7.66 1.17
C TYR A 348 -14.00 -7.03 1.47
N VAL A 349 -13.39 -6.46 0.45
CA VAL A 349 -12.22 -5.60 0.58
C VAL A 349 -12.55 -4.24 -0.03
N GLY A 350 -12.17 -3.17 0.65
CA GLY A 350 -12.33 -1.81 0.11
C GLY A 350 -11.09 -0.98 0.33
N LEU A 351 -10.96 0.10 -0.44
CA LEU A 351 -9.98 1.14 -0.18
C LEU A 351 -10.70 2.35 0.41
N TRP A 352 -10.42 2.61 1.67
CA TRP A 352 -10.78 3.85 2.34
C TRP A 352 -9.78 4.94 1.96
N GLY A 353 -10.28 6.15 1.73
CA GLY A 353 -9.48 7.33 1.51
C GLY A 353 -10.02 8.54 2.26
N ASP A 354 -9.09 9.34 2.75
CA ASP A 354 -9.27 10.67 3.30
C ASP A 354 -8.61 11.65 2.33
N PHE A 355 -9.41 12.52 1.75
CA PHE A 355 -8.98 13.36 0.64
C PHE A 355 -8.94 14.81 1.06
N ASP A 356 -7.76 15.42 0.86
CA ASP A 356 -7.51 16.85 1.03
C ASP A 356 -7.04 17.42 -0.31
N LEU A 357 -7.98 17.75 -1.20
CA LEU A 357 -7.68 18.28 -2.51
C LEU A 357 -7.48 19.80 -2.41
N GLY A 358 -6.22 20.21 -2.16
CA GLY A 358 -5.96 21.60 -1.79
C GLY A 358 -6.62 21.97 -0.46
N ASN A 359 -7.70 22.74 -0.51
CA ASN A 359 -8.51 23.05 0.66
C ASN A 359 -9.59 21.97 0.89
N SER A 360 -9.44 21.19 1.95
CA SER A 360 -10.36 20.07 2.25
C SER A 360 -11.78 20.48 2.63
N ASP A 361 -12.01 21.75 3.00
CA ASP A 361 -13.31 22.20 3.53
C ASP A 361 -14.41 22.28 2.49
N ASP A 362 -14.09 22.32 1.20
CA ASP A 362 -15.00 22.41 0.07
C ASP A 362 -14.92 21.22 -0.90
N ASP A 363 -14.33 20.12 -0.44
CA ASP A 363 -14.25 18.87 -1.20
C ASP A 363 -15.55 18.06 -1.16
N VAL A 364 -15.86 17.42 -2.27
CA VAL A 364 -16.98 16.50 -2.43
C VAL A 364 -16.57 15.24 -3.18
N MET A 365 -17.28 14.15 -2.94
CA MET A 365 -16.98 12.86 -3.57
C MET A 365 -18.13 12.36 -4.42
N ALA A 366 -17.77 11.63 -5.48
CA ALA A 366 -18.69 10.93 -6.35
C ALA A 366 -18.02 9.66 -6.91
N CYS A 367 -18.75 8.91 -7.74
CA CYS A 367 -18.17 7.76 -8.43
C CYS A 367 -18.52 7.71 -9.90
N ASP A 368 -17.68 6.99 -10.65
CA ASP A 368 -17.87 6.61 -12.04
C ASP A 368 -17.94 5.07 -12.08
N VAL A 369 -19.17 4.57 -12.13
CA VAL A 369 -19.45 3.14 -12.00
C VAL A 369 -18.91 2.36 -13.20
N ASP A 370 -19.09 2.88 -14.42
CA ASP A 370 -18.61 2.24 -15.65
C ASP A 370 -17.10 2.07 -15.64
N ARG A 371 -16.38 3.00 -14.98
CA ARG A 371 -14.91 2.97 -14.87
C ARG A 371 -14.41 2.31 -13.61
N SER A 372 -15.29 1.77 -12.75
CA SER A 372 -14.90 1.15 -11.48
C SER A 372 -14.09 2.12 -10.58
N THR A 373 -14.50 3.41 -10.56
CA THR A 373 -13.72 4.52 -10.00
C THR A 373 -14.57 5.32 -9.02
N PHE A 374 -14.01 5.71 -7.91
CA PHE A 374 -14.54 6.82 -7.08
C PHE A 374 -13.54 7.96 -7.06
N TYR A 375 -14.00 9.18 -6.82
CA TYR A 375 -13.16 10.35 -6.94
C TYR A 375 -13.62 11.51 -6.05
N VAL A 376 -12.66 12.38 -5.73
CA VAL A 376 -12.89 13.67 -5.06
C VAL A 376 -12.71 14.81 -6.06
N TYR A 377 -13.43 15.89 -5.85
CA TYR A 377 -13.32 17.14 -6.59
C TYR A 377 -13.82 18.32 -5.76
N ASN A 378 -13.42 19.54 -6.13
CA ASN A 378 -13.84 20.76 -5.44
C ASN A 378 -15.33 21.07 -5.70
N ALA A 379 -16.09 21.42 -4.67
CA ALA A 379 -17.53 21.67 -4.80
C ALA A 379 -17.87 22.94 -5.61
N ASP A 380 -17.01 23.95 -5.54
CA ASP A 380 -17.18 25.20 -6.29
C ASP A 380 -16.10 25.41 -7.37
N SER A 381 -16.13 26.52 -8.06
CA SER A 381 -15.26 26.76 -9.21
C SER A 381 -13.82 27.17 -8.87
N ILE A 382 -13.50 27.42 -7.62
CA ILE A 382 -12.21 27.91 -7.16
C ILE A 382 -11.82 27.22 -5.87
N ASP A 383 -10.76 26.45 -5.90
CA ASP A 383 -10.15 25.88 -4.69
C ASP A 383 -9.25 26.93 -4.03
N GLN A 384 -9.73 27.53 -2.95
CA GLN A 384 -9.05 28.62 -2.27
C GLN A 384 -8.00 28.11 -1.30
N ASN A 385 -7.01 28.97 -0.99
CA ASN A 385 -6.09 28.68 0.09
C ASN A 385 -6.83 28.73 1.45
N ASN A 386 -6.47 27.81 2.36
CA ASN A 386 -6.98 27.78 3.72
C ASN A 386 -5.82 27.76 4.72
N GLY A 387 -5.59 28.88 5.38
CA GLY A 387 -4.45 29.03 6.30
C GLY A 387 -3.11 28.82 5.58
N SER A 388 -2.37 27.79 5.98
CA SER A 388 -1.08 27.40 5.34
C SER A 388 -1.28 26.41 4.17
N VAL A 389 -2.47 25.89 3.97
CA VAL A 389 -2.79 24.95 2.88
C VAL A 389 -2.99 25.72 1.58
N VAL A 390 -2.36 25.24 0.51
CA VAL A 390 -2.37 25.90 -0.80
C VAL A 390 -3.36 25.19 -1.70
N GLY A 391 -4.47 25.88 -2.05
CA GLY A 391 -5.46 25.40 -2.98
C GLY A 391 -5.00 25.45 -4.46
N TYR A 392 -5.70 24.75 -5.32
CA TYR A 392 -5.43 24.71 -6.77
C TYR A 392 -5.91 25.96 -7.53
N GLY A 393 -6.67 26.83 -6.86
CA GLY A 393 -7.17 28.09 -7.44
C GLY A 393 -8.27 27.86 -8.46
N ALA A 394 -8.19 28.58 -9.60
CA ALA A 394 -9.22 28.56 -10.65
C ALA A 394 -9.26 27.25 -11.49
N TYR A 395 -8.37 26.31 -11.25
CA TYR A 395 -8.27 25.04 -11.97
C TYR A 395 -8.29 23.86 -10.99
N PRO A 396 -9.40 23.64 -10.28
CA PRO A 396 -9.51 22.51 -9.36
C PRO A 396 -9.39 21.17 -10.09
N PRO A 397 -8.58 20.22 -9.59
CA PRO A 397 -8.41 18.91 -10.20
C PRO A 397 -9.48 17.92 -9.77
N TYR A 398 -9.33 16.70 -10.28
CA TYR A 398 -9.99 15.48 -9.83
C TYR A 398 -8.94 14.48 -9.38
N GLN A 399 -9.18 13.80 -8.28
CA GLN A 399 -8.37 12.67 -7.83
C GLN A 399 -9.23 11.41 -7.80
N GLY A 400 -8.99 10.51 -8.74
CA GLY A 400 -9.69 9.23 -8.84
C GLY A 400 -8.92 8.08 -8.16
N VAL A 401 -9.67 7.11 -7.68
CA VAL A 401 -9.19 5.79 -7.26
C VAL A 401 -9.96 4.74 -8.06
N THR A 402 -9.25 4.02 -8.92
CA THR A 402 -9.81 3.06 -9.86
C THR A 402 -9.45 1.63 -9.46
N PHE A 403 -10.45 0.74 -9.37
CA PHE A 403 -10.22 -0.70 -9.25
C PHE A 403 -9.95 -1.26 -10.64
N LEU A 404 -8.69 -1.56 -10.92
CA LEU A 404 -8.26 -2.22 -12.16
C LEU A 404 -8.55 -3.71 -12.11
N LYS A 405 -8.35 -4.33 -10.92
CA LYS A 405 -8.67 -5.72 -10.61
C LYS A 405 -9.15 -5.78 -9.15
N GLY A 406 -10.38 -6.19 -8.94
CA GLY A 406 -10.91 -6.42 -7.59
C GLY A 406 -10.78 -7.88 -7.17
N ALA A 407 -11.46 -8.25 -6.09
CA ALA A 407 -11.46 -9.61 -5.58
C ALA A 407 -11.95 -10.62 -6.64
N LYS A 408 -11.33 -11.80 -6.68
CA LYS A 408 -11.84 -12.90 -7.50
C LYS A 408 -13.20 -13.34 -6.97
N GLN A 409 -14.15 -13.60 -7.88
CA GLN A 409 -15.43 -14.22 -7.55
C GLN A 409 -15.23 -15.68 -7.14
N ASP A 410 -16.10 -16.22 -6.28
CA ASP A 410 -16.09 -17.64 -5.96
C ASP A 410 -16.42 -18.47 -7.21
N ASP A 411 -15.68 -19.54 -7.43
CA ASP A 411 -15.88 -20.45 -8.56
C ASP A 411 -17.28 -21.08 -8.50
N ASP A 412 -18.07 -20.92 -9.56
CA ASP A 412 -19.44 -21.49 -9.66
C ASP A 412 -19.65 -22.35 -10.92
N GLY A 413 -18.61 -22.47 -11.77
CA GLY A 413 -18.63 -23.25 -13.01
C GLY A 413 -19.30 -22.52 -14.18
N ILE A 414 -19.50 -21.21 -14.09
CA ILE A 414 -20.18 -20.38 -15.10
C ILE A 414 -19.24 -19.21 -15.49
N ASP A 415 -19.26 -18.82 -16.76
CA ASP A 415 -18.77 -17.52 -17.21
C ASP A 415 -19.89 -16.49 -16.93
N ASN A 416 -19.76 -15.76 -15.82
CA ASN A 416 -20.78 -14.83 -15.36
C ASN A 416 -20.86 -13.58 -16.27
N ALA A 417 -22.06 -13.04 -16.46
CA ALA A 417 -22.29 -11.92 -17.36
C ALA A 417 -22.14 -10.57 -16.64
N PHE A 418 -22.00 -9.49 -17.42
CA PHE A 418 -22.24 -8.15 -16.92
C PHE A 418 -23.72 -7.93 -16.66
N GLY A 419 -24.08 -7.35 -15.50
CA GLY A 419 -25.46 -7.09 -15.12
C GLY A 419 -25.62 -6.73 -13.64
N ILE A 420 -26.83 -6.92 -13.11
CA ILE A 420 -27.24 -6.53 -11.75
C ILE A 420 -27.72 -7.71 -10.90
N ALA A 421 -27.79 -8.90 -11.47
CA ALA A 421 -28.16 -10.09 -10.71
C ALA A 421 -27.06 -10.50 -9.71
N PRO A 422 -27.36 -11.33 -8.72
CA PRO A 422 -26.30 -11.95 -7.92
C PRO A 422 -25.29 -12.64 -8.83
N TYR A 423 -24.01 -12.50 -8.53
CA TYR A 423 -22.87 -12.98 -9.36
C TYR A 423 -22.63 -12.21 -10.68
N GLU A 424 -23.37 -11.14 -10.96
CA GLU A 424 -23.11 -10.21 -12.06
C GLU A 424 -22.49 -8.92 -11.54
N THR A 425 -21.68 -8.27 -12.36
CA THR A 425 -21.08 -6.96 -12.08
C THR A 425 -21.32 -5.98 -13.21
N ILE A 426 -21.18 -4.69 -12.94
CA ILE A 426 -21.25 -3.65 -13.97
C ILE A 426 -19.86 -3.39 -14.58
N ASN A 427 -18.79 -3.57 -13.83
CA ASN A 427 -17.47 -3.00 -14.14
C ASN A 427 -16.27 -3.90 -13.79
N GLY A 428 -16.49 -5.20 -13.58
CA GLY A 428 -15.44 -6.19 -13.33
C GLY A 428 -14.62 -6.56 -14.57
N ILE A 429 -13.77 -7.56 -14.44
CA ILE A 429 -13.00 -8.16 -15.56
C ILE A 429 -13.23 -9.66 -15.62
N GLY A 430 -13.12 -10.27 -16.80
CA GLY A 430 -13.34 -11.70 -17.00
C GLY A 430 -14.81 -12.09 -17.22
N PHE A 431 -15.76 -11.17 -17.02
CA PHE A 431 -17.19 -11.45 -17.20
C PHE A 431 -17.57 -11.53 -18.67
N GLY A 432 -18.26 -12.60 -19.06
CA GLY A 432 -18.80 -12.78 -20.41
C GLY A 432 -17.72 -12.92 -21.50
N ASP A 433 -16.52 -13.38 -21.15
CA ASP A 433 -15.39 -13.51 -22.07
C ASP A 433 -15.22 -14.94 -22.64
N GLY A 434 -16.06 -15.87 -22.23
CA GLY A 434 -16.04 -17.27 -22.64
C GLY A 434 -15.13 -18.16 -21.78
N ILE A 435 -14.56 -17.64 -20.69
CA ILE A 435 -13.68 -18.39 -19.78
C ILE A 435 -14.40 -18.49 -18.42
N THR A 436 -14.63 -19.68 -17.96
CA THR A 436 -15.32 -20.00 -16.70
C THR A 436 -14.41 -19.71 -15.51
N ASP A 437 -14.98 -19.17 -14.44
CA ASP A 437 -14.31 -18.97 -13.13
C ASP A 437 -13.02 -18.11 -13.19
N ASN A 438 -12.96 -17.12 -14.10
CA ASN A 438 -11.86 -16.15 -14.18
C ASN A 438 -12.29 -14.74 -13.77
N GLU A 439 -13.50 -14.60 -13.28
CA GLU A 439 -14.14 -13.33 -13.00
C GLU A 439 -13.53 -12.66 -11.76
N HIS A 440 -13.25 -11.37 -11.90
CA HIS A 440 -12.89 -10.48 -10.81
C HIS A 440 -13.88 -9.34 -10.70
N TRP A 441 -14.43 -9.14 -9.51
CA TRP A 441 -15.27 -8.00 -9.22
C TRP A 441 -14.57 -6.69 -9.57
N GLY A 442 -15.32 -5.66 -9.94
CA GLY A 442 -14.85 -4.30 -9.94
C GLY A 442 -15.14 -3.61 -8.61
N MET A 443 -15.44 -2.32 -8.65
CA MET A 443 -15.99 -1.60 -7.50
C MET A 443 -17.48 -1.91 -7.38
N GLU A 444 -17.86 -2.67 -6.38
CA GLU A 444 -19.24 -3.12 -6.16
C GLU A 444 -20.06 -2.16 -5.29
N HIS A 445 -19.43 -1.42 -4.41
CA HIS A 445 -20.08 -0.39 -3.61
C HIS A 445 -19.22 0.86 -3.50
N PHE A 446 -19.88 2.02 -3.43
CA PHE A 446 -19.23 3.27 -3.11
C PHE A 446 -20.06 4.08 -2.11
N LEU A 447 -19.38 4.62 -1.11
CA LEU A 447 -19.95 5.40 -0.01
C LEU A 447 -19.02 6.54 0.39
N PRO A 448 -19.43 7.82 0.27
CA PRO A 448 -18.81 8.92 1.00
C PRO A 448 -19.45 9.08 2.38
N PHE A 449 -18.67 9.44 3.39
CA PHE A 449 -19.16 9.67 4.75
C PHE A 449 -18.36 10.77 5.46
N ALA A 450 -18.98 11.38 6.47
CA ALA A 450 -18.39 12.50 7.21
C ALA A 450 -17.66 12.05 8.48
N SER A 451 -16.64 12.81 8.89
CA SER A 451 -15.98 12.65 10.17
C SER A 451 -16.94 12.83 11.34
N TYR A 452 -17.86 13.79 11.24
CA TYR A 452 -18.85 14.17 12.27
C TYR A 452 -20.27 13.92 11.73
N GLY A 453 -20.57 12.70 11.36
CA GLY A 453 -21.88 12.35 10.83
C GLY A 453 -22.94 12.08 11.90
N SER A 454 -24.18 11.89 11.44
CA SER A 454 -25.28 11.35 12.26
C SER A 454 -24.91 9.97 12.80
N THR A 455 -25.70 9.47 13.76
CA THR A 455 -25.56 8.11 14.31
C THR A 455 -25.50 7.03 13.22
N TYR A 456 -26.03 7.29 12.03
CA TYR A 456 -26.14 6.31 10.94
C TYR A 456 -25.07 6.44 9.88
N THR A 457 -24.63 7.67 9.56
CA THR A 457 -23.79 8.00 8.39
C THR A 457 -22.39 8.51 8.76
N GLY A 458 -22.02 8.48 10.04
CA GLY A 458 -20.71 8.90 10.51
C GLY A 458 -19.68 7.79 10.44
N PHE A 459 -18.50 8.03 11.02
CA PHE A 459 -17.41 7.08 11.10
C PHE A 459 -17.85 5.71 11.65
N PRO A 460 -17.40 4.60 11.07
CA PRO A 460 -17.59 3.27 11.66
C PRO A 460 -16.86 3.17 13.00
N ILE A 461 -17.46 2.50 13.98
CA ILE A 461 -16.95 2.42 15.37
C ILE A 461 -16.77 0.99 15.89
N ASN A 462 -17.11 -0.01 15.07
CA ASN A 462 -17.00 -1.44 15.40
C ASN A 462 -16.94 -2.30 14.14
N ASN A 463 -16.61 -3.59 14.28
CA ASN A 463 -16.49 -4.52 13.16
C ASN A 463 -17.76 -4.59 12.30
N GLN A 464 -18.94 -4.51 12.92
CA GLN A 464 -20.21 -4.54 12.18
C GLN A 464 -20.39 -3.33 11.27
N ASP A 465 -20.00 -2.14 11.72
CA ASP A 465 -20.09 -0.92 10.93
C ASP A 465 -19.16 -0.98 9.71
N TYR A 466 -17.91 -1.47 9.87
CA TYR A 466 -16.99 -1.69 8.76
C TYR A 466 -17.54 -2.67 7.74
N PHE A 467 -18.08 -3.79 8.21
CA PHE A 467 -18.72 -4.76 7.32
C PHE A 467 -19.93 -4.18 6.59
N HIS A 468 -20.74 -3.39 7.27
CA HIS A 468 -21.90 -2.73 6.67
C HIS A 468 -21.46 -1.80 5.53
N TYR A 469 -20.49 -0.93 5.77
CA TYR A 469 -20.02 0.03 4.76
C TYR A 469 -19.44 -0.68 3.54
N LEU A 470 -18.64 -1.73 3.75
CA LEU A 470 -18.08 -2.53 2.67
C LEU A 470 -19.15 -3.30 1.86
N SER A 471 -20.27 -3.67 2.49
CA SER A 471 -21.36 -4.44 1.89
C SER A 471 -22.58 -3.62 1.45
N GLY A 472 -22.44 -2.31 1.26
CA GLY A 472 -23.51 -1.46 0.75
C GLY A 472 -24.62 -1.15 1.75
N LYS A 473 -24.27 -1.02 3.04
CA LYS A 473 -25.21 -0.69 4.13
C LYS A 473 -24.67 0.44 4.98
N TRP A 474 -25.58 1.18 5.58
CA TRP A 474 -25.29 2.14 6.62
C TRP A 474 -25.07 1.46 8.00
N ARG A 475 -24.57 2.21 8.98
CA ARG A 475 -24.30 1.69 10.35
C ARG A 475 -25.53 1.09 11.02
N ASP A 476 -26.71 1.59 10.74
CA ASP A 476 -27.99 1.07 11.25
C ASP A 476 -28.51 -0.15 10.48
N SER A 477 -27.70 -0.75 9.60
CA SER A 477 -28.01 -1.87 8.72
C SER A 477 -28.97 -1.59 7.56
N THR A 478 -29.46 -0.38 7.40
CA THR A 478 -30.25 -0.01 6.22
C THR A 478 -29.40 -0.03 4.95
N LEU A 479 -29.99 -0.42 3.82
CA LEU A 479 -29.31 -0.39 2.52
C LEU A 479 -29.05 1.06 2.11
N PHE A 480 -28.04 1.26 1.30
CA PHE A 480 -27.93 2.50 0.54
C PHE A 480 -29.14 2.67 -0.33
N VAL A 481 -29.62 3.90 -0.44
CA VAL A 481 -30.78 4.23 -1.28
C VAL A 481 -30.45 5.34 -2.28
N PHE A 482 -31.05 5.24 -3.46
CA PHE A 482 -30.86 6.19 -4.54
C PHE A 482 -31.54 7.51 -4.19
N GLY A 483 -30.79 8.59 -4.28
CA GLY A 483 -31.29 9.94 -4.03
C GLY A 483 -31.16 10.41 -2.58
N GLY A 484 -31.50 11.65 -2.36
CA GLY A 484 -31.32 12.31 -1.07
C GLY A 484 -29.87 12.28 -0.63
N ASN A 485 -29.64 11.86 0.62
CA ASN A 485 -28.28 11.65 1.17
C ASN A 485 -27.83 10.18 1.12
N GLY A 486 -28.46 9.37 0.32
CA GLY A 486 -28.13 7.93 0.27
C GLY A 486 -28.67 7.11 1.44
N HIS A 487 -29.29 7.76 2.45
CA HIS A 487 -29.95 7.10 3.57
C HIS A 487 -31.47 7.31 3.49
N ILE A 488 -32.25 6.34 3.92
CA ILE A 488 -33.72 6.39 3.83
C ILE A 488 -34.30 7.60 4.56
N SER A 489 -33.70 8.07 5.64
CA SER A 489 -34.14 9.27 6.36
C SER A 489 -33.83 10.58 5.62
N GLY A 490 -32.99 10.55 4.59
CA GLY A 490 -32.59 11.70 3.78
C GLY A 490 -33.39 11.84 2.47
N GLY A 491 -34.47 11.04 2.29
CA GLY A 491 -35.40 11.16 1.17
C GLY A 491 -35.13 10.24 -0.03
N GLY A 492 -34.10 9.39 0.04
CA GLY A 492 -33.88 8.32 -0.94
C GLY A 492 -34.89 7.20 -0.77
N THR A 493 -35.22 6.45 -1.83
CA THR A 493 -36.30 5.48 -1.81
C THR A 493 -35.93 4.07 -2.28
N ASN A 494 -35.11 3.96 -3.32
CA ASN A 494 -34.76 2.68 -3.95
C ASN A 494 -33.37 2.22 -3.52
N PRO A 495 -33.15 0.94 -3.20
CA PRO A 495 -31.80 0.44 -2.93
C PRO A 495 -30.82 0.72 -4.07
N THR A 496 -29.59 1.05 -3.74
CA THR A 496 -28.49 1.23 -4.70
C THR A 496 -27.20 0.64 -4.13
N LYS A 497 -26.24 0.35 -4.98
CA LYS A 497 -24.87 -0.01 -4.60
C LYS A 497 -23.96 1.23 -4.55
N TYR A 498 -24.30 2.30 -5.27
CA TYR A 498 -23.43 3.44 -5.51
C TYR A 498 -24.12 4.75 -5.10
N LEU A 499 -23.46 5.50 -4.24
CA LEU A 499 -23.89 6.85 -3.91
C LEU A 499 -23.24 7.86 -4.88
N PHE A 500 -23.98 8.85 -5.33
CA PHE A 500 -23.50 9.92 -6.22
C PHE A 500 -22.83 9.42 -7.53
N PRO A 501 -23.46 8.55 -8.34
CA PRO A 501 -22.84 7.98 -9.53
C PRO A 501 -22.81 8.95 -10.72
N ASN A 502 -23.34 10.17 -10.62
CA ASN A 502 -23.33 11.20 -11.65
C ASN A 502 -23.77 10.72 -13.06
N GLY A 503 -24.72 9.79 -13.12
CA GLY A 503 -25.23 9.22 -14.37
C GLY A 503 -24.36 8.12 -14.99
N SER A 504 -23.30 7.69 -14.31
CA SER A 504 -22.41 6.62 -14.77
C SER A 504 -22.87 5.20 -14.40
N ASP A 505 -23.95 5.05 -13.62
CA ASP A 505 -24.55 3.75 -13.33
C ASP A 505 -25.47 3.34 -14.48
N ALA A 506 -24.94 2.62 -15.47
CA ALA A 506 -25.62 2.23 -16.68
C ALA A 506 -26.88 1.36 -16.45
N TYR A 507 -26.90 0.62 -15.33
CA TYR A 507 -28.03 -0.23 -14.98
C TYR A 507 -29.01 0.43 -14.01
N PHE A 508 -28.66 1.57 -13.45
CA PHE A 508 -29.49 2.34 -12.52
C PHE A 508 -30.10 1.45 -11.44
N TYR A 509 -29.27 0.96 -10.53
CA TYR A 509 -29.65 0.04 -9.49
C TYR A 509 -30.87 0.56 -8.69
N GLY A 510 -31.98 -0.18 -8.72
CA GLY A 510 -33.23 0.19 -8.07
C GLY A 510 -34.20 1.08 -8.89
N THR A 511 -33.80 1.58 -10.05
CA THR A 511 -34.64 2.41 -10.92
C THR A 511 -34.99 1.79 -12.26
N GLY A 512 -34.57 0.54 -12.51
CA GLY A 512 -34.80 -0.15 -13.78
C GLY A 512 -34.06 0.45 -14.97
N GLY A 513 -32.93 1.11 -14.75
CA GLY A 513 -32.11 1.74 -15.80
C GLY A 513 -32.56 3.15 -16.21
N VAL A 514 -33.47 3.76 -15.45
CA VAL A 514 -33.95 5.13 -15.76
C VAL A 514 -33.06 6.18 -15.09
N VAL A 515 -32.40 7.01 -15.89
CA VAL A 515 -31.66 8.17 -15.39
C VAL A 515 -32.62 9.22 -14.84
N VAL A 516 -32.57 9.46 -13.53
CA VAL A 516 -33.39 10.51 -12.90
C VAL A 516 -32.42 11.63 -12.45
N PRO A 517 -32.38 12.75 -13.18
CA PRO A 517 -31.49 13.87 -12.84
C PRO A 517 -31.90 14.53 -11.51
N ASN A 518 -30.94 15.11 -10.80
CA ASN A 518 -31.12 15.96 -9.61
C ASN A 518 -31.82 15.31 -8.40
N VAL A 519 -31.70 14.01 -8.23
CA VAL A 519 -32.30 13.32 -7.09
C VAL A 519 -31.42 13.33 -5.85
N TRP A 520 -30.12 13.64 -6.00
CA TRP A 520 -29.20 13.75 -4.89
C TRP A 520 -29.35 15.14 -4.27
N SER A 521 -29.63 15.21 -2.96
CA SER A 521 -29.66 16.48 -2.25
C SER A 521 -28.25 17.03 -2.16
N GLY A 522 -28.04 18.13 -2.87
CA GLY A 522 -26.76 18.74 -3.12
C GLY A 522 -25.92 18.98 -1.88
N SER A 523 -24.69 19.29 -2.16
CA SER A 523 -23.65 19.66 -1.19
C SER A 523 -23.66 18.80 0.06
N TYR A 524 -23.17 17.58 -0.09
CA TYR A 524 -22.48 16.95 1.01
C TYR A 524 -21.20 17.72 1.21
N ASN A 525 -21.32 18.89 1.78
CA ASN A 525 -20.23 19.52 2.48
C ASN A 525 -20.02 18.69 3.76
N PHE A 526 -19.32 17.58 3.62
CA PHE A 526 -18.90 16.79 4.77
C PHE A 526 -17.80 17.51 5.55
N GLY A 527 -17.31 18.65 5.02
CA GLY A 527 -16.25 19.45 5.65
C GLY A 527 -14.90 18.77 5.70
N ASP A 528 -14.76 17.57 5.16
CA ASP A 528 -13.57 16.73 5.16
C ASP A 528 -13.94 15.41 4.44
N ALA A 529 -13.57 15.29 3.17
CA ALA A 529 -14.11 14.29 2.25
C ALA A 529 -13.48 12.90 2.47
N LYS A 530 -14.23 12.01 3.12
CA LYS A 530 -13.85 10.61 3.32
C LYS A 530 -14.79 9.68 2.56
N GLY A 531 -14.21 8.61 2.02
CA GLY A 531 -15.02 7.64 1.29
C GLY A 531 -14.37 6.26 1.20
N ILE A 532 -15.17 5.31 0.77
CA ILE A 532 -14.72 3.95 0.54
C ILE A 532 -15.38 3.36 -0.71
N GLY A 533 -14.55 2.84 -1.61
CA GLY A 533 -14.95 1.91 -2.65
C GLY A 533 -14.63 0.48 -2.23
N SER A 534 -15.51 -0.48 -2.52
CA SER A 534 -15.31 -1.88 -2.11
C SER A 534 -15.60 -2.88 -3.23
N THR A 535 -14.98 -4.05 -3.14
CA THR A 535 -15.08 -5.20 -4.05
C THR A 535 -15.45 -6.46 -3.27
N GLY A 536 -16.16 -7.38 -3.90
CA GLY A 536 -16.71 -8.61 -3.29
C GLY A 536 -18.23 -8.70 -3.46
N PRO A 537 -18.92 -9.73 -2.89
CA PRO A 537 -18.41 -10.67 -1.89
C PRO A 537 -17.58 -11.83 -2.46
N PHE A 538 -16.78 -12.44 -1.60
CA PHE A 538 -16.08 -13.71 -1.88
C PHE A 538 -15.88 -14.52 -0.59
N THR A 539 -15.59 -15.81 -0.74
CA THR A 539 -15.23 -16.72 0.36
C THR A 539 -13.71 -16.66 0.58
N PHE A 540 -13.29 -16.40 1.80
CA PHE A 540 -11.87 -16.27 2.14
C PHE A 540 -11.44 -17.38 3.09
N ALA A 541 -11.05 -18.53 2.52
CA ALA A 541 -10.67 -19.72 3.29
C ALA A 541 -9.26 -19.59 3.89
N PRO A 542 -8.92 -20.42 4.91
CA PRO A 542 -7.57 -20.47 5.48
C PRO A 542 -6.49 -20.67 4.40
N GLN A 543 -5.40 -19.93 4.51
CA GLN A 543 -4.25 -19.94 3.59
C GLN A 543 -4.54 -19.47 2.16
N GLN A 544 -5.74 -19.04 1.86
CA GLN A 544 -6.03 -18.35 0.58
C GLN A 544 -5.51 -16.92 0.61
N SER A 545 -5.30 -16.37 -0.59
CA SER A 545 -5.03 -14.96 -0.82
C SER A 545 -6.07 -14.35 -1.74
N VAL A 546 -6.28 -13.05 -1.58
CA VAL A 546 -7.00 -12.20 -2.52
C VAL A 546 -6.06 -11.14 -3.06
N GLU A 547 -6.07 -10.96 -4.37
CA GLU A 547 -5.25 -9.98 -5.08
C GLU A 547 -6.11 -8.83 -5.57
N LEU A 548 -5.62 -7.60 -5.41
CA LEU A 548 -6.25 -6.40 -5.94
C LEU A 548 -5.20 -5.55 -6.65
N THR A 549 -5.61 -4.87 -7.72
CA THR A 549 -4.82 -3.83 -8.36
C THR A 549 -5.64 -2.56 -8.47
N MET A 550 -5.12 -1.46 -7.96
CA MET A 550 -5.75 -0.15 -7.97
C MET A 550 -4.82 0.89 -8.58
N ALA A 551 -5.43 1.98 -9.08
CA ALA A 551 -4.71 3.13 -9.61
C ALA A 551 -5.25 4.42 -9.00
N PHE A 552 -4.35 5.30 -8.56
CA PHE A 552 -4.64 6.66 -8.11
C PHE A 552 -4.38 7.60 -9.28
N VAL A 553 -5.44 8.07 -9.92
CA VAL A 553 -5.38 8.80 -11.19
C VAL A 553 -5.73 10.26 -10.98
N PHE A 554 -4.80 11.16 -11.27
CA PHE A 554 -5.00 12.60 -11.17
C PHE A 554 -5.43 13.20 -12.51
N GLY A 555 -6.44 14.08 -12.50
CA GLY A 555 -6.93 14.78 -13.68
C GLY A 555 -7.10 16.28 -13.45
N ILE A 556 -6.48 17.12 -14.26
CA ILE A 556 -6.59 18.57 -14.21
C ILE A 556 -6.62 19.15 -15.63
N ASP A 557 -7.47 20.15 -15.86
CA ASP A 557 -7.47 20.96 -17.07
C ASP A 557 -6.94 22.36 -16.76
N TYR A 558 -5.74 22.67 -17.25
CA TYR A 558 -5.15 24.01 -17.08
C TYR A 558 -5.65 25.05 -18.10
N THR A 559 -6.54 24.67 -19.02
CA THR A 559 -7.04 25.55 -20.09
C THR A 559 -8.44 26.10 -19.79
N THR A 560 -9.24 25.37 -19.05
CA THR A 560 -10.63 25.71 -18.71
C THR A 560 -10.74 25.88 -17.20
N GLN A 561 -11.25 27.03 -16.76
CA GLN A 561 -11.49 27.30 -15.34
C GLN A 561 -12.75 26.60 -14.82
N GLY A 562 -12.76 26.31 -13.52
CA GLY A 562 -13.89 25.76 -12.81
C GLY A 562 -13.78 24.27 -12.53
N ASN A 563 -14.53 23.83 -11.54
CA ASN A 563 -14.41 22.51 -10.93
C ASN A 563 -14.93 21.34 -11.81
N LEU A 564 -15.61 21.60 -12.90
CA LEU A 564 -16.09 20.52 -13.80
C LEU A 564 -15.13 20.20 -14.95
N ALA A 565 -14.12 21.05 -15.17
CA ALA A 565 -13.23 20.93 -16.32
C ALA A 565 -12.27 19.72 -16.22
N GLY A 566 -11.87 19.35 -15.03
CA GLY A 566 -10.95 18.23 -14.79
C GLY A 566 -11.55 16.84 -14.96
N LEU A 567 -12.88 16.68 -14.86
CA LEU A 567 -13.54 15.37 -14.93
C LEU A 567 -13.26 14.61 -16.23
N PRO A 568 -13.44 15.19 -17.44
CA PRO A 568 -13.14 14.48 -18.69
C PRO A 568 -11.68 14.06 -18.79
N ILE A 569 -10.76 14.86 -18.27
CA ILE A 569 -9.32 14.56 -18.27
C ILE A 569 -9.03 13.34 -17.37
N MET A 570 -9.63 13.30 -16.17
CA MET A 570 -9.48 12.14 -15.29
C MET A 570 -10.07 10.89 -15.92
N GLN A 571 -11.26 10.98 -16.51
CA GLN A 571 -11.94 9.86 -17.18
C GLN A 571 -11.14 9.31 -18.36
N GLU A 572 -10.59 10.15 -19.23
CA GLU A 572 -9.72 9.75 -20.34
C GLU A 572 -8.45 9.04 -19.85
N ARG A 573 -7.85 9.56 -18.78
CA ARG A 573 -6.68 8.91 -18.16
C ARG A 573 -7.04 7.54 -17.56
N VAL A 574 -8.18 7.43 -16.87
CA VAL A 574 -8.66 6.14 -16.34
C VAL A 574 -8.89 5.14 -17.47
N ASP A 575 -9.55 5.55 -18.58
CA ASP A 575 -9.76 4.68 -19.74
C ASP A 575 -8.43 4.18 -20.33
N SER A 576 -7.45 5.08 -20.45
CA SER A 576 -6.11 4.73 -20.91
C SER A 576 -5.42 3.73 -19.97
N ILE A 577 -5.45 3.99 -18.66
CA ILE A 577 -4.85 3.12 -17.63
C ILE A 577 -5.51 1.74 -17.62
N ARG A 578 -6.83 1.66 -17.70
CA ARG A 578 -7.55 0.37 -17.81
C ARG A 578 -7.15 -0.40 -19.07
N SER A 579 -7.04 0.30 -20.21
CA SER A 579 -6.55 -0.31 -21.45
C SER A 579 -5.12 -0.82 -21.33
N TYR A 580 -4.22 -0.06 -20.71
CA TYR A 580 -2.84 -0.49 -20.47
C TYR A 580 -2.77 -1.70 -19.54
N PHE A 581 -3.54 -1.70 -18.47
CA PHE A 581 -3.62 -2.81 -17.54
C PHE A 581 -4.06 -4.12 -18.22
N LEU A 582 -5.12 -4.07 -19.04
CA LEU A 582 -5.61 -5.24 -19.79
C LEU A 582 -4.61 -5.75 -20.82
N ASN A 583 -3.67 -4.93 -21.27
CA ASN A 583 -2.60 -5.29 -22.19
C ASN A 583 -1.24 -5.47 -21.50
N ASP A 584 -1.23 -5.71 -20.20
CA ASP A 584 -0.05 -5.92 -19.36
C ASP A 584 1.04 -4.83 -19.56
N PHE A 585 0.60 -3.58 -19.74
CA PHE A 585 1.44 -2.40 -19.97
C PHE A 585 2.45 -2.51 -21.13
N GLN A 586 2.29 -3.44 -22.06
CA GLN A 586 3.24 -3.70 -23.15
C GLN A 586 3.39 -2.54 -24.14
N SER A 587 2.36 -1.70 -24.28
CA SER A 587 2.35 -0.59 -25.25
C SER A 587 2.75 0.76 -24.66
N VAL A 588 2.95 0.84 -23.35
CA VAL A 588 3.24 2.08 -22.65
C VAL A 588 4.67 2.55 -22.94
N CYS A 589 4.87 3.85 -23.12
CA CYS A 589 6.18 4.47 -23.40
C CYS A 589 6.91 3.87 -24.60
N GLY A 590 6.18 3.45 -25.63
CA GLY A 590 6.77 2.85 -26.84
C GLY A 590 7.32 1.45 -26.64
N GLY A 591 6.84 0.71 -25.63
CA GLY A 591 7.24 -0.67 -25.36
C GLY A 591 8.62 -0.81 -24.71
N THR A 592 9.18 0.28 -24.18
CA THR A 592 10.50 0.29 -23.53
C THR A 592 10.45 0.04 -22.03
N LEU A 593 9.26 -0.19 -21.46
CA LEU A 593 9.12 -0.52 -20.04
C LEU A 593 9.68 -1.93 -19.81
N ILE A 594 10.82 -1.99 -19.15
CA ILE A 594 11.31 -3.24 -18.57
C ILE A 594 10.52 -3.42 -17.27
N ASN A 595 9.38 -4.12 -17.36
CA ASN A 595 8.85 -4.77 -16.19
C ASN A 595 9.87 -5.80 -15.74
N SER A 596 10.07 -5.99 -14.44
CA SER A 596 10.73 -7.21 -13.97
C SER A 596 9.80 -8.35 -14.37
N ILE A 597 10.10 -8.96 -15.51
CA ILE A 597 9.21 -9.91 -16.17
C ILE A 597 9.01 -11.07 -15.21
N LYS A 598 7.73 -11.36 -14.93
CA LYS A 598 7.31 -12.65 -14.48
C LYS A 598 7.94 -13.70 -15.39
N ASP A 599 8.99 -14.38 -14.94
CA ASP A 599 9.16 -15.76 -15.32
C ASP A 599 8.02 -16.49 -14.60
N GLU A 600 6.89 -16.62 -15.27
CA GLU A 600 5.81 -17.46 -14.79
C GLU A 600 6.39 -18.83 -14.51
N THR A 601 6.42 -19.14 -13.20
CA THR A 601 6.44 -20.50 -12.67
C THR A 601 7.05 -21.58 -13.57
N GLY A 602 8.30 -21.98 -13.33
CA GLY A 602 8.85 -23.34 -13.47
C GLY A 602 8.51 -24.23 -14.66
N VAL A 603 7.78 -23.74 -15.63
CA VAL A 603 7.65 -24.32 -16.95
C VAL A 603 8.73 -23.62 -17.80
N LYS A 604 9.79 -24.31 -18.16
CA LYS A 604 10.69 -23.88 -19.23
C LYS A 604 9.78 -23.37 -20.34
N GLN A 605 9.64 -22.05 -20.51
CA GLN A 605 9.04 -21.51 -21.72
C GLN A 605 9.91 -22.05 -22.85
N LYS A 606 9.36 -23.01 -23.60
CA LYS A 606 10.02 -23.55 -24.76
C LYS A 606 10.29 -22.41 -25.71
N GLN A 607 11.54 -22.14 -25.94
CA GLN A 607 11.98 -21.02 -26.75
C GLN A 607 11.57 -21.31 -28.19
N LEU A 608 10.49 -20.69 -28.65
CA LEU A 608 10.10 -20.68 -30.04
C LEU A 608 10.93 -19.64 -30.80
N THR A 609 11.76 -20.08 -31.69
CA THR A 609 12.53 -19.20 -32.58
C THR A 609 12.14 -19.45 -34.03
N ILE A 610 11.83 -18.38 -34.76
CA ILE A 610 11.47 -18.44 -36.17
C ILE A 610 12.44 -17.57 -36.95
N TYR A 611 13.14 -18.17 -37.91
CA TYR A 611 14.12 -17.46 -38.72
C TYR A 611 14.27 -18.04 -40.16
N PRO A 612 14.64 -17.19 -41.15
CA PRO A 612 14.69 -15.75 -41.05
C PRO A 612 13.29 -15.15 -40.87
N ASN A 613 13.18 -13.98 -40.24
CA ASN A 613 11.98 -13.18 -40.19
C ASN A 613 12.42 -11.71 -40.30
N PRO A 614 12.17 -11.00 -41.41
CA PRO A 614 11.36 -11.41 -42.57
C PRO A 614 11.93 -12.57 -43.40
N PHE A 615 11.06 -13.25 -44.14
CA PHE A 615 11.38 -14.38 -44.99
C PHE A 615 10.76 -14.23 -46.39
N ASN A 616 11.27 -14.98 -47.38
CA ASN A 616 10.70 -15.02 -48.74
C ASN A 616 9.71 -16.21 -48.91
N ASN A 617 10.21 -17.40 -49.16
CA ASN A 617 9.36 -18.56 -49.46
C ASN A 617 9.30 -19.59 -48.35
N GLN A 618 10.24 -19.54 -47.40
CA GLN A 618 10.35 -20.49 -46.30
C GLN A 618 11.00 -19.87 -45.08
N PHE A 619 10.67 -20.41 -43.92
CA PHE A 619 11.33 -20.09 -42.65
C PHE A 619 11.55 -21.36 -41.83
N THR A 620 12.46 -21.31 -40.90
CA THR A 620 12.75 -22.42 -39.97
C THR A 620 12.10 -22.10 -38.60
N VAL A 621 11.39 -23.08 -38.08
CA VAL A 621 10.89 -23.09 -36.73
C VAL A 621 11.84 -23.93 -35.87
N ALA A 622 12.49 -23.31 -34.89
CA ALA A 622 13.25 -24.01 -33.86
C ALA A 622 12.37 -24.11 -32.60
N TYR A 623 11.95 -25.33 -32.29
CA TYR A 623 11.03 -25.63 -31.19
C TYR A 623 11.21 -27.08 -30.70
N GLU A 624 11.42 -27.27 -29.39
CA GLU A 624 11.49 -28.61 -28.79
C GLU A 624 10.11 -29.03 -28.27
N THR A 625 9.51 -30.05 -28.87
CA THR A 625 8.19 -30.56 -28.46
C THR A 625 8.30 -31.42 -27.21
N GLU A 626 7.30 -31.36 -26.30
CA GLU A 626 7.16 -32.30 -25.17
C GLU A 626 6.54 -33.63 -25.59
N ASN A 627 5.75 -33.57 -26.64
CA ASN A 627 5.09 -34.69 -27.23
C ASN A 627 5.89 -35.12 -28.49
N GLN A 628 5.58 -36.27 -29.06
CA GLN A 628 6.26 -36.75 -30.29
C GLN A 628 6.08 -35.79 -31.47
N SER A 629 5.11 -34.90 -31.45
CA SER A 629 4.87 -33.87 -32.47
C SER A 629 4.02 -32.72 -31.90
N ALA A 630 4.27 -31.50 -32.38
CA ALA A 630 3.43 -30.35 -32.20
C ALA A 630 2.74 -29.93 -33.49
N TYR A 631 1.60 -29.26 -33.39
CA TYR A 631 0.84 -28.79 -34.56
C TYR A 631 1.11 -27.31 -34.79
N LEU A 632 1.54 -26.94 -35.99
CA LEU A 632 1.77 -25.55 -36.43
C LEU A 632 0.68 -25.15 -37.42
N ALA A 633 0.07 -24.00 -37.21
CA ALA A 633 -0.87 -23.35 -38.13
C ALA A 633 -0.43 -21.90 -38.38
N ILE A 634 -0.66 -21.39 -39.59
CA ILE A 634 -0.35 -20.05 -40.01
C ILE A 634 -1.66 -19.34 -40.36
N TYR A 635 -1.89 -18.16 -39.81
CA TYR A 635 -3.09 -17.36 -40.01
C TYR A 635 -2.74 -16.00 -40.62
N ASN A 636 -3.58 -15.50 -41.50
CA ASN A 636 -3.47 -14.13 -42.00
C ASN A 636 -4.08 -13.12 -41.00
N LEU A 637 -4.00 -11.82 -41.30
CA LEU A 637 -4.54 -10.74 -40.43
C LEU A 637 -6.05 -10.83 -40.21
N MET A 638 -6.78 -11.56 -41.06
CA MET A 638 -8.24 -11.76 -40.91
C MET A 638 -8.58 -13.02 -40.10
N GLY A 639 -7.57 -13.70 -39.50
CA GLY A 639 -7.75 -14.95 -38.76
C GLY A 639 -8.02 -16.18 -39.61
N VAL A 640 -7.86 -16.10 -40.94
CA VAL A 640 -8.03 -17.24 -41.82
C VAL A 640 -6.74 -18.07 -41.85
N LYS A 641 -6.85 -19.38 -41.58
CA LYS A 641 -5.74 -20.32 -41.65
C LYS A 641 -5.28 -20.49 -43.14
N VAL A 642 -4.02 -20.18 -43.39
CA VAL A 642 -3.43 -20.22 -44.76
C VAL A 642 -2.44 -21.36 -44.99
N ALA A 643 -1.87 -21.91 -43.91
CA ALA A 643 -0.99 -23.09 -43.97
C ALA A 643 -1.00 -23.83 -42.63
N GLU A 644 -0.63 -25.12 -42.65
CA GLU A 644 -0.48 -25.95 -41.47
C GLU A 644 0.56 -27.06 -41.68
N GLN A 645 1.24 -27.46 -40.60
CA GLN A 645 2.26 -28.51 -40.64
C GLN A 645 2.51 -29.09 -39.24
N PHE A 646 2.95 -30.35 -39.14
CA PHE A 646 3.44 -30.90 -37.89
C PHE A 646 4.92 -30.60 -37.68
N ILE A 647 5.30 -30.30 -36.45
CA ILE A 647 6.69 -30.16 -36.01
C ILE A 647 7.08 -31.46 -35.34
N ASN A 648 7.94 -32.24 -36.00
CA ASN A 648 8.41 -33.56 -35.55
C ASN A 648 9.90 -33.57 -35.19
N SER A 649 10.56 -32.41 -35.25
CA SER A 649 11.97 -32.23 -34.94
C SER A 649 12.24 -30.86 -34.32
N SER A 650 13.35 -30.74 -33.62
CA SER A 650 13.75 -29.47 -32.96
C SER A 650 13.99 -28.32 -33.95
N LYS A 651 14.12 -28.59 -35.23
CA LYS A 651 14.19 -27.61 -36.32
C LYS A 651 13.37 -28.10 -37.50
N THR A 652 12.31 -27.39 -37.82
CA THR A 652 11.39 -27.72 -38.92
C THR A 652 11.35 -26.57 -39.93
N VAL A 653 11.62 -26.87 -41.21
CA VAL A 653 11.46 -25.90 -42.31
C VAL A 653 10.01 -25.86 -42.73
N VAL A 654 9.43 -24.68 -42.82
CA VAL A 654 8.06 -24.44 -43.24
C VAL A 654 8.09 -23.72 -44.59
N ASP A 655 7.57 -24.40 -45.63
CA ASP A 655 7.43 -23.82 -46.98
C ASP A 655 6.06 -23.10 -47.07
N VAL A 656 6.10 -21.82 -47.37
CA VAL A 656 4.95 -20.95 -47.55
C VAL A 656 5.06 -20.14 -48.86
N SER A 657 5.68 -20.74 -49.87
CA SER A 657 5.78 -20.13 -51.19
C SER A 657 4.42 -19.75 -51.79
N ASN A 658 3.35 -20.42 -51.38
CA ASN A 658 2.01 -20.28 -51.92
C ASN A 658 1.17 -19.17 -51.29
N ILE A 659 1.66 -18.48 -50.24
CA ILE A 659 0.96 -17.35 -49.62
C ILE A 659 1.50 -16.01 -50.14
N SER A 660 0.69 -14.95 -50.11
CA SER A 660 1.09 -13.61 -50.55
C SER A 660 2.08 -12.96 -49.56
N ASP A 661 2.80 -11.94 -50.03
CA ASP A 661 3.58 -11.09 -49.13
C ASP A 661 2.69 -10.41 -48.10
N GLY A 662 3.16 -10.28 -46.87
CA GLY A 662 2.37 -9.69 -45.77
C GLY A 662 2.70 -10.24 -44.40
N ILE A 663 1.92 -9.79 -43.42
CA ILE A 663 2.03 -10.19 -42.01
C ILE A 663 1.14 -11.40 -41.73
N TYR A 664 1.72 -12.38 -41.04
CA TYR A 664 1.06 -13.62 -40.64
C TYR A 664 1.35 -13.92 -39.17
N PHE A 665 0.52 -14.79 -38.57
CA PHE A 665 0.72 -15.32 -37.24
C PHE A 665 0.90 -16.83 -37.28
N VAL A 666 2.02 -17.29 -36.76
CA VAL A 666 2.27 -18.72 -36.52
C VAL A 666 1.72 -19.08 -35.16
N VAL A 667 0.93 -20.12 -35.09
CA VAL A 667 0.39 -20.71 -33.87
C VAL A 667 0.92 -22.11 -33.75
N ILE A 668 1.58 -22.44 -32.65
CA ILE A 668 2.05 -23.81 -32.36
C ILE A 668 1.26 -24.35 -31.19
N GLN A 669 0.66 -25.54 -31.38
CA GLN A 669 -0.05 -26.25 -30.33
C GLN A 669 0.73 -27.54 -29.99
N ASP A 670 1.17 -27.66 -28.73
CA ASP A 670 1.88 -28.81 -28.19
C ASP A 670 1.17 -29.29 -26.90
N GLY A 671 0.27 -30.27 -27.07
CA GLY A 671 -0.65 -30.65 -25.99
C GLY A 671 -1.59 -29.50 -25.60
N ASN A 672 -1.58 -29.13 -24.35
CA ASN A 672 -2.37 -27.99 -23.83
C ASN A 672 -1.64 -26.65 -24.03
N ASN A 673 -0.38 -26.65 -24.44
CA ASN A 673 0.40 -25.42 -24.61
C ASN A 673 0.17 -24.84 -26.01
N LYS A 674 -0.05 -23.49 -26.06
CA LYS A 674 -0.27 -22.76 -27.30
C LYS A 674 0.67 -21.55 -27.34
N LEU A 675 1.52 -21.51 -28.40
CA LEU A 675 2.50 -20.46 -28.64
C LEU A 675 2.14 -19.66 -29.88
N HIS A 676 2.38 -18.37 -29.87
CA HIS A 676 2.10 -17.46 -30.98
C HIS A 676 3.35 -16.69 -31.37
N HIS A 677 3.58 -16.51 -32.69
CA HIS A 677 4.67 -15.70 -33.20
C HIS A 677 4.27 -14.95 -34.47
N LYS A 678 4.63 -13.67 -34.56
CA LYS A 678 4.37 -12.83 -35.72
C LYS A 678 5.50 -13.02 -36.74
N ILE A 679 5.16 -13.27 -38.02
CA ILE A 679 6.09 -13.39 -39.10
C ILE A 679 5.78 -12.45 -40.26
N LEU A 680 6.78 -12.04 -41.01
CA LEU A 680 6.66 -11.14 -42.16
C LEU A 680 7.22 -11.81 -43.39
N LYS A 681 6.38 -12.06 -44.41
CA LYS A 681 6.78 -12.46 -45.75
C LYS A 681 7.03 -11.26 -46.63
N GLN A 682 8.17 -11.26 -47.40
CA GLN A 682 8.59 -10.22 -48.32
C GLN A 682 8.91 -10.84 -49.68
#